data_6706e3e82d02fd10c317bbbaab685f46
#
_entry.id   6706e3e82d02fd10c317bbbaab685f46
#
_cell.length_a   1.000
_cell.length_b   1.000
_cell.length_c   1.000
_cell.angle_alpha   90.00
_cell.angle_beta   90.00
_cell.angle_gamma   90.00
#
_symmetry.space_group_name_H-M   'P 1'
#
loop_
_entity.id
_entity.type
_entity.pdbx_description
1 polymer ?
#
loop_
_entity_poly.entity_id
_entity_poly.type
_entity_poly.pdbx_seq_one_letter_code
_entity_poly.pdbx_strand_id
1 'polypeptide(L)'
;MFDDRAMKAKLPFGVYDSLRKTIDEGANLNTDVANAVADAMKDWAVEHGATHFTHWFQPLTGITAEKHDSFIAPSPDGGVIMEFSGKNLIQGEPDASSFPSGGLRATFEARGYTAWDPTSYAFIKDKTLCIPTAFCSYGGEALDKKTPLLRSMQALNKQAMRIMRLFGNTDVKCVRTCVGPEQEYFLIDKDMYEQRKDLVFCGRTLFGAKPPKGQELDDHYFGAIKPRVAAYMAELDEELWRLGILAKTEHNEVAPSQHELAPIYTTTNIATDHNQLSMEIMQKVASKHGLVCLLHEKPFAGVNGSGKHNNWSIATDTGVNLLTPGETPHENAQFLLFLVAVIQAVDDYQDLLRLSVATAGNDHRLGANEAPPAVVSMFLGDELTAVLDAIEKDEPYSGVEKTVRKLGVHTLPRFIRDTTDRNRTSPFAFTGNKFEFRMLGSSDSIACANIMINAAVAESLRQYADKLEGAENFEGTLHDLIRSTVKEHKRILFNGNGYDDEWLKEAESRGLLNLRTTPDALPAMLEKKNVDMLMRHRVYSRAEIQARYEIILENYCKTVNIEALTMVDMARKEILPAVAAYEKELADTLEAKLKMLPDLTGRYERRTIAKLSGLVDEIDAAAEELDSATIRLKTINDVAEASYYIRDVILHKMAELRVVCDEAEMLAAEKYWPFPTYEKLLFGVR
;
A
#
# COMPACT_ATOMS: atom_id res chain seq x y z
N MET A 1 -18.74 7.18 13.87
CA MET A 1 -19.12 5.91 13.23
C MET A 1 -20.43 5.36 13.77
N PHE A 2 -21.21 4.71 12.92
CA PHE A 2 -22.36 3.90 13.31
C PHE A 2 -21.86 2.49 13.68
N ASP A 3 -21.12 2.43 14.77
CA ASP A 3 -20.47 1.23 15.31
C ASP A 3 -21.42 0.38 16.17
N ASP A 4 -20.91 -0.70 16.76
CA ASP A 4 -21.68 -1.60 17.60
C ASP A 4 -22.35 -0.89 18.79
N ARG A 5 -21.69 0.13 19.34
CA ARG A 5 -22.24 0.95 20.44
C ARG A 5 -23.42 1.81 19.95
N ALA A 6 -23.27 2.46 18.79
CA ALA A 6 -24.34 3.24 18.18
C ALA A 6 -25.51 2.34 17.76
N MET A 7 -25.23 1.18 17.17
CA MET A 7 -26.25 0.18 16.81
C MET A 7 -27.06 -0.28 18.04
N LYS A 8 -26.40 -0.66 19.13
CA LYS A 8 -27.07 -1.04 20.39
C LYS A 8 -27.96 0.05 20.96
N ALA A 9 -27.54 1.31 20.85
CA ALA A 9 -28.27 2.45 21.38
C ALA A 9 -29.48 2.84 20.51
N LYS A 10 -29.43 2.60 19.21
CA LYS A 10 -30.41 3.09 18.23
C LYS A 10 -31.36 2.01 17.71
N LEU A 11 -30.97 0.73 17.73
CA LEU A 11 -31.77 -0.36 17.19
C LEU A 11 -32.59 -1.07 18.29
N PRO A 12 -33.82 -1.47 17.99
CA PRO A 12 -34.56 -2.42 18.85
C PRO A 12 -33.75 -3.73 19.01
N PHE A 13 -33.80 -4.34 20.20
CA PHE A 13 -32.99 -5.53 20.52
C PHE A 13 -33.08 -6.65 19.46
N GLY A 14 -34.27 -6.98 18.97
CA GLY A 14 -34.46 -8.03 17.97
C GLY A 14 -33.86 -7.68 16.59
N VAL A 15 -33.86 -6.39 16.23
CA VAL A 15 -33.23 -5.90 15.00
C VAL A 15 -31.70 -5.96 15.14
N TYR A 16 -31.16 -5.50 16.28
CA TYR A 16 -29.75 -5.58 16.58
C TYR A 16 -29.23 -7.04 16.56
N ASP A 17 -29.93 -7.96 17.24
CA ASP A 17 -29.54 -9.38 17.26
C ASP A 17 -29.56 -10.00 15.86
N SER A 18 -30.58 -9.69 15.04
CA SER A 18 -30.64 -10.15 13.65
C SER A 18 -29.48 -9.60 12.80
N LEU A 19 -29.19 -8.32 12.94
CA LEU A 19 -28.04 -7.69 12.25
C LEU A 19 -26.72 -8.33 12.69
N ARG A 20 -26.53 -8.59 13.99
CA ARG A 20 -25.34 -9.29 14.49
C ARG A 20 -25.18 -10.68 13.90
N LYS A 21 -26.25 -11.44 13.75
CA LYS A 21 -26.21 -12.75 13.07
C LYS A 21 -25.79 -12.63 11.60
N THR A 22 -26.23 -11.56 10.92
CA THR A 22 -25.77 -11.29 9.55
C THR A 22 -24.27 -11.01 9.53
N ILE A 23 -23.77 -10.17 10.44
CA ILE A 23 -22.36 -9.78 10.53
C ILE A 23 -21.45 -10.96 10.93
N ASP A 24 -21.85 -11.74 11.93
CA ASP A 24 -20.99 -12.76 12.54
C ASP A 24 -21.12 -14.13 11.86
N GLU A 25 -22.30 -14.47 11.34
CA GLU A 25 -22.64 -15.81 10.82
C GLU A 25 -22.96 -15.80 9.32
N GLY A 26 -23.07 -14.62 8.68
CA GLY A 26 -23.44 -14.49 7.26
C GLY A 26 -24.93 -14.80 6.99
N ALA A 27 -25.79 -14.68 8.00
CA ALA A 27 -27.24 -14.88 7.82
C ALA A 27 -27.82 -13.82 6.87
N ASN A 28 -28.82 -14.20 6.08
CA ASN A 28 -29.48 -13.26 5.17
C ASN A 28 -30.21 -12.17 5.95
N LEU A 29 -30.02 -10.92 5.50
CA LEU A 29 -30.70 -9.76 6.06
C LEU A 29 -32.14 -9.71 5.55
N ASN A 30 -33.11 -9.70 6.48
CA ASN A 30 -34.53 -9.51 6.15
C ASN A 30 -34.78 -8.04 5.78
N THR A 31 -35.71 -7.79 4.84
CA THR A 31 -36.08 -6.44 4.38
C THR A 31 -36.60 -5.56 5.53
N ASP A 32 -37.37 -6.10 6.46
CA ASP A 32 -37.87 -5.32 7.61
C ASP A 32 -36.74 -4.89 8.54
N VAL A 33 -35.80 -5.80 8.78
CA VAL A 33 -34.57 -5.49 9.54
C VAL A 33 -33.74 -4.40 8.82
N ALA A 34 -33.61 -4.52 7.50
CA ALA A 34 -32.86 -3.52 6.71
C ALA A 34 -33.54 -2.14 6.77
N ASN A 35 -34.87 -2.05 6.70
CA ASN A 35 -35.61 -0.80 6.86
C ASN A 35 -35.38 -0.19 8.26
N ALA A 36 -35.49 -1.00 9.31
CA ALA A 36 -35.26 -0.52 10.67
C ALA A 36 -33.82 -0.04 10.90
N VAL A 37 -32.83 -0.71 10.29
CA VAL A 37 -31.42 -0.28 10.34
C VAL A 37 -31.23 1.01 9.56
N ALA A 38 -31.84 1.14 8.37
CA ALA A 38 -31.74 2.34 7.55
C ALA A 38 -32.33 3.57 8.26
N ASP A 39 -33.52 3.45 8.85
CA ASP A 39 -34.14 4.53 9.64
C ASP A 39 -33.26 4.94 10.81
N ALA A 40 -32.78 3.99 11.60
CA ALA A 40 -31.92 4.27 12.75
C ALA A 40 -30.58 4.90 12.33
N MET A 41 -29.99 4.46 11.22
CA MET A 41 -28.74 5.01 10.64
C MET A 41 -28.95 6.43 10.13
N LYS A 42 -30.07 6.72 9.44
CA LYS A 42 -30.45 8.06 9.00
C LYS A 42 -30.65 8.99 10.21
N ASP A 43 -31.44 8.57 11.21
CA ASP A 43 -31.70 9.40 12.40
C ASP A 43 -30.39 9.71 13.15
N TRP A 44 -29.54 8.71 13.32
CA TRP A 44 -28.20 8.91 13.87
C TRP A 44 -27.37 9.90 13.02
N ALA A 45 -27.39 9.76 11.71
CA ALA A 45 -26.64 10.63 10.81
C ALA A 45 -27.13 12.08 10.86
N VAL A 46 -28.46 12.29 10.86
CA VAL A 46 -29.08 13.62 10.96
C VAL A 46 -28.79 14.28 12.32
N GLU A 47 -28.82 13.53 13.43
CA GLU A 47 -28.41 14.02 14.76
C GLU A 47 -26.97 14.52 14.78
N HIS A 48 -26.10 13.94 13.94
CA HIS A 48 -24.69 14.36 13.77
C HIS A 48 -24.50 15.36 12.61
N GLY A 49 -25.57 15.93 12.08
CA GLY A 49 -25.54 17.02 11.11
C GLY A 49 -25.40 16.59 9.64
N ALA A 50 -25.59 15.32 9.33
CA ALA A 50 -25.59 14.85 7.95
C ALA A 50 -26.89 15.26 7.22
N THR A 51 -26.76 15.62 5.95
CA THR A 51 -27.88 16.00 5.06
C THR A 51 -27.97 15.11 3.83
N HIS A 52 -26.90 14.39 3.56
CA HIS A 52 -26.74 13.51 2.41
C HIS A 52 -26.25 12.14 2.85
N PHE A 53 -26.37 11.16 1.96
CA PHE A 53 -25.75 9.84 2.08
C PHE A 53 -25.05 9.48 0.77
N THR A 54 -24.11 8.55 0.86
CA THR A 54 -23.42 7.96 -0.30
C THR A 54 -23.08 6.51 -0.03
N HIS A 55 -23.14 5.67 -1.05
CA HIS A 55 -22.43 4.41 -1.05
C HIS A 55 -20.94 4.70 -1.32
N TRP A 56 -20.12 4.40 -0.33
CA TRP A 56 -18.67 4.60 -0.35
C TRP A 56 -18.01 3.27 -0.69
N PHE A 57 -17.26 3.23 -1.80
CA PHE A 57 -16.67 2.00 -2.33
C PHE A 57 -15.30 2.22 -2.96
N GLN A 58 -14.56 1.15 -3.21
CA GLN A 58 -13.18 1.13 -3.66
C GLN A 58 -13.08 0.45 -5.04
N PRO A 59 -13.36 1.16 -6.15
CA PRO A 59 -13.25 0.60 -7.50
C PRO A 59 -11.80 0.26 -7.85
N LEU A 60 -11.60 -0.40 -8.99
CA LEU A 60 -10.25 -0.77 -9.47
C LEU A 60 -9.40 0.42 -9.93
N THR A 61 -9.86 1.65 -9.72
CA THR A 61 -9.09 2.89 -9.93
C THR A 61 -8.03 3.14 -8.87
N GLY A 62 -8.13 2.48 -7.71
CA GLY A 62 -7.23 2.68 -6.57
C GLY A 62 -7.64 3.78 -5.58
N ILE A 63 -8.65 4.59 -5.93
CA ILE A 63 -9.24 5.61 -5.06
C ILE A 63 -10.64 5.20 -4.60
N THR A 64 -11.20 5.95 -3.64
CA THR A 64 -12.60 5.78 -3.22
C THR A 64 -13.55 6.50 -4.15
N ALA A 65 -14.77 5.97 -4.31
CA ALA A 65 -15.80 6.54 -5.14
C ALA A 65 -17.05 6.84 -4.30
N GLU A 66 -17.72 7.94 -4.62
CA GLU A 66 -18.89 8.48 -3.94
C GLU A 66 -19.89 9.05 -4.95
N LYS A 67 -21.18 8.88 -4.66
CA LYS A 67 -22.27 9.56 -5.35
C LYS A 67 -23.25 10.07 -4.29
N HIS A 68 -23.22 11.36 -4.00
CA HIS A 68 -23.99 11.95 -2.92
C HIS A 68 -25.45 12.14 -3.32
N ASP A 69 -26.36 11.50 -2.60
CA ASP A 69 -27.79 11.72 -2.67
C ASP A 69 -28.29 12.39 -1.39
N SER A 70 -29.19 13.36 -1.48
CA SER A 70 -29.80 13.97 -0.29
C SER A 70 -30.84 13.03 0.33
N PHE A 71 -31.05 13.16 1.65
CA PHE A 71 -32.17 12.48 2.31
C PHE A 71 -33.55 13.02 1.93
N ILE A 72 -33.61 14.11 1.14
CA ILE A 72 -34.84 14.80 0.80
C ILE A 72 -35.68 13.96 -0.16
N ALA A 73 -36.95 13.70 0.20
CA ALA A 73 -37.95 13.10 -0.66
C ALA A 73 -39.25 13.94 -0.65
N PRO A 74 -40.00 13.99 -1.77
CA PRO A 74 -41.30 14.66 -1.79
C PRO A 74 -42.33 13.92 -0.93
N SER A 75 -43.08 14.69 -0.14
CA SER A 75 -44.20 14.17 0.64
C SER A 75 -45.49 14.18 -0.21
N PRO A 76 -46.44 13.24 0.01
CA PRO A 76 -47.70 13.18 -0.74
C PRO A 76 -48.57 14.46 -0.66
N ASP A 77 -48.41 15.24 0.40
CA ASP A 77 -49.13 16.53 0.62
C ASP A 77 -48.42 17.73 -0.03
N GLY A 78 -47.38 17.52 -0.84
CA GLY A 78 -46.63 18.56 -1.52
C GLY A 78 -45.50 19.17 -0.68
N GLY A 79 -45.23 18.63 0.50
CA GLY A 79 -44.14 18.97 1.38
C GLY A 79 -42.85 18.21 1.04
N VAL A 80 -41.90 18.25 1.98
CA VAL A 80 -40.60 17.57 1.91
C VAL A 80 -40.38 16.78 3.19
N ILE A 81 -39.93 15.55 3.08
CA ILE A 81 -39.55 14.69 4.20
C ILE A 81 -38.09 14.25 4.03
N MET A 82 -37.49 13.80 5.12
CA MET A 82 -36.20 13.09 5.07
C MET A 82 -36.45 11.59 5.11
N GLU A 83 -36.06 10.91 4.05
CA GLU A 83 -36.29 9.46 3.87
C GLU A 83 -34.99 8.74 3.53
N PHE A 84 -34.80 7.57 4.09
CA PHE A 84 -33.75 6.64 3.75
C PHE A 84 -34.24 5.21 3.99
N SER A 85 -34.52 4.47 2.94
CA SER A 85 -35.10 3.14 3.01
C SER A 85 -34.05 2.05 3.10
N GLY A 86 -34.48 0.85 3.54
CA GLY A 86 -33.64 -0.35 3.48
C GLY A 86 -33.15 -0.67 2.07
N LYS A 87 -33.92 -0.34 1.03
CA LYS A 87 -33.48 -0.47 -0.37
C LYS A 87 -32.30 0.46 -0.65
N ASN A 88 -32.39 1.71 -0.22
CA ASN A 88 -31.30 2.68 -0.38
C ASN A 88 -30.05 2.30 0.42
N LEU A 89 -30.21 1.63 1.56
CA LEU A 89 -29.10 1.12 2.35
C LEU A 89 -28.42 -0.07 1.66
N ILE A 90 -29.20 -1.08 1.23
CA ILE A 90 -28.67 -2.35 0.74
C ILE A 90 -28.02 -2.20 -0.64
N GLN A 91 -28.62 -1.42 -1.54
CA GLN A 91 -28.24 -1.40 -2.95
C GLN A 91 -28.23 0.01 -3.53
N GLY A 92 -27.16 0.32 -4.28
CA GLY A 92 -27.09 1.47 -5.16
C GLY A 92 -26.85 1.04 -6.61
N GLU A 93 -27.15 1.95 -7.54
CA GLU A 93 -26.99 1.72 -8.98
C GLU A 93 -26.11 2.83 -9.60
N PRO A 94 -24.79 2.86 -9.33
CA PRO A 94 -23.89 3.84 -9.93
C PRO A 94 -23.71 3.56 -11.44
N ASP A 95 -23.40 4.60 -12.20
CA ASP A 95 -22.93 4.46 -13.57
C ASP A 95 -21.54 3.81 -13.58
N ALA A 96 -21.42 2.63 -14.15
CA ALA A 96 -20.18 1.87 -14.25
C ALA A 96 -19.48 2.03 -15.61
N SER A 97 -20.00 2.85 -16.51
CA SER A 97 -19.48 2.98 -17.89
C SER A 97 -18.03 3.49 -17.95
N SER A 98 -17.62 4.29 -16.98
CA SER A 98 -16.29 4.92 -16.90
C SER A 98 -15.29 4.18 -16.01
N PHE A 99 -15.73 3.17 -15.26
CA PHE A 99 -14.82 2.41 -14.39
C PHE A 99 -14.02 1.36 -15.15
N PRO A 100 -12.74 1.13 -14.78
CA PRO A 100 -11.93 0.04 -15.36
C PRO A 100 -12.62 -1.31 -15.13
N SER A 101 -12.85 -2.07 -16.19
CA SER A 101 -13.53 -3.37 -16.12
C SER A 101 -12.73 -4.54 -16.70
N GLY A 102 -11.63 -4.26 -17.45
CA GLY A 102 -10.81 -5.30 -18.06
C GLY A 102 -11.63 -6.31 -18.87
N GLY A 103 -12.65 -5.84 -19.60
CA GLY A 103 -13.53 -6.70 -20.39
C GLY A 103 -14.67 -7.39 -19.62
N LEU A 104 -14.78 -7.23 -18.29
CA LEU A 104 -15.89 -7.80 -17.51
C LEU A 104 -17.26 -7.15 -17.80
N ARG A 105 -17.26 -5.98 -18.40
CA ARG A 105 -18.44 -5.23 -18.78
C ARG A 105 -18.51 -5.08 -20.30
N ALA A 106 -19.67 -5.39 -20.88
CA ALA A 106 -19.88 -5.08 -22.29
C ALA A 106 -19.93 -3.56 -22.49
N THR A 107 -19.49 -3.09 -23.68
CA THR A 107 -19.38 -1.65 -23.96
C THR A 107 -20.69 -0.87 -23.81
N PHE A 108 -21.83 -1.53 -24.05
CA PHE A 108 -23.18 -0.93 -23.92
C PHE A 108 -23.76 -1.00 -22.52
N GLU A 109 -23.11 -1.71 -21.57
CA GLU A 109 -23.58 -1.77 -20.20
C GLU A 109 -23.09 -0.56 -19.42
N ALA A 110 -24.02 0.26 -18.92
CA ALA A 110 -23.70 1.42 -18.09
C ALA A 110 -23.95 1.19 -16.61
N ARG A 111 -24.79 0.19 -16.25
CA ARG A 111 -25.20 -0.04 -14.87
C ARG A 111 -24.23 -0.93 -14.13
N GLY A 112 -23.81 -0.48 -12.92
CA GLY A 112 -23.20 -1.32 -11.90
C GLY A 112 -24.07 -1.36 -10.64
N TYR A 113 -23.69 -2.18 -9.68
CA TYR A 113 -24.36 -2.27 -8.39
C TYR A 113 -23.38 -2.12 -7.25
N THR A 114 -23.78 -1.32 -6.25
CA THR A 114 -23.12 -1.33 -4.94
C THR A 114 -23.99 -2.11 -3.96
N ALA A 115 -23.35 -2.86 -3.07
CA ALA A 115 -24.04 -3.67 -2.05
C ALA A 115 -23.45 -3.32 -0.67
N TRP A 116 -24.33 -2.98 0.28
CA TRP A 116 -23.92 -2.67 1.65
C TRP A 116 -23.09 -3.80 2.27
N ASP A 117 -21.99 -3.42 2.88
CA ASP A 117 -21.17 -4.29 3.71
C ASP A 117 -21.45 -4.02 5.20
N PRO A 118 -22.27 -4.84 5.86
CA PRO A 118 -22.59 -4.66 7.27
C PRO A 118 -21.42 -4.98 8.21
N THR A 119 -20.31 -5.55 7.70
CA THR A 119 -19.11 -5.87 8.49
C THR A 119 -18.14 -4.67 8.61
N SER A 120 -18.44 -3.56 7.93
CA SER A 120 -17.72 -2.28 8.04
C SER A 120 -18.69 -1.18 8.48
N TYR A 121 -18.21 -0.27 9.32
CA TYR A 121 -19.06 0.74 9.93
C TYR A 121 -19.29 1.93 9.00
N ALA A 122 -20.56 2.36 8.87
CA ALA A 122 -20.89 3.62 8.25
C ALA A 122 -20.35 4.81 9.09
N PHE A 123 -19.94 5.87 8.43
CA PHE A 123 -19.33 7.04 9.07
C PHE A 123 -19.83 8.35 8.44
N ILE A 124 -19.61 9.47 9.13
CA ILE A 124 -19.99 10.78 8.61
C ILE A 124 -18.74 11.55 8.22
N LYS A 125 -18.67 11.96 6.96
CA LYS A 125 -17.66 12.81 6.39
C LYS A 125 -18.33 14.01 5.68
N ASP A 126 -17.91 15.22 5.98
CA ASP A 126 -18.41 16.46 5.34
C ASP A 126 -19.96 16.56 5.28
N LYS A 127 -20.65 16.25 6.36
CA LYS A 127 -22.12 16.20 6.45
C LYS A 127 -22.81 15.16 5.56
N THR A 128 -22.06 14.14 5.12
CA THR A 128 -22.56 13.02 4.34
C THR A 128 -22.37 11.71 5.12
N LEU A 129 -23.43 10.92 5.20
CA LEU A 129 -23.39 9.55 5.67
C LEU A 129 -22.72 8.69 4.60
N CYS A 130 -21.52 8.21 4.85
CA CYS A 130 -20.78 7.29 3.98
C CYS A 130 -21.03 5.85 4.42
N ILE A 131 -21.53 5.03 3.51
CA ILE A 131 -21.92 3.64 3.75
C ILE A 131 -20.93 2.75 2.99
N PRO A 132 -20.05 1.98 3.68
CA PRO A 132 -19.13 1.07 3.01
C PRO A 132 -19.88 0.00 2.20
N THR A 133 -19.51 -0.15 0.94
CA THR A 133 -20.17 -1.08 0.02
C THR A 133 -19.15 -1.84 -0.84
N ALA A 134 -19.57 -3.03 -1.28
CA ALA A 134 -18.97 -3.72 -2.41
C ALA A 134 -19.47 -3.11 -3.73
N PHE A 135 -18.73 -3.32 -4.82
CA PHE A 135 -19.08 -2.84 -6.15
C PHE A 135 -18.91 -3.94 -7.20
N CYS A 136 -19.94 -4.18 -8.01
CA CYS A 136 -19.93 -5.20 -9.05
C CYS A 136 -20.55 -4.71 -10.36
N SER A 137 -20.23 -5.43 -11.45
CA SER A 137 -20.83 -5.24 -12.77
C SER A 137 -22.31 -5.61 -12.79
N TYR A 138 -22.99 -5.32 -13.90
CA TYR A 138 -24.35 -5.78 -14.15
C TYR A 138 -24.45 -7.33 -14.10
N GLY A 139 -23.41 -8.04 -14.54
CA GLY A 139 -23.32 -9.50 -14.48
C GLY A 139 -23.00 -10.07 -13.10
N GLY A 140 -22.61 -9.22 -12.13
CA GLY A 140 -22.28 -9.62 -10.76
C GLY A 140 -20.79 -9.88 -10.50
N GLU A 141 -19.90 -9.67 -11.48
CA GLU A 141 -18.46 -9.77 -11.28
C GLU A 141 -17.95 -8.60 -10.44
N ALA A 142 -17.03 -8.88 -9.53
CA ALA A 142 -16.44 -7.86 -8.67
C ALA A 142 -15.59 -6.85 -9.47
N LEU A 143 -15.94 -5.58 -9.38
CA LEU A 143 -15.22 -4.44 -9.97
C LEU A 143 -14.49 -3.61 -8.89
N ASP A 144 -14.33 -4.18 -7.71
CA ASP A 144 -13.70 -3.57 -6.55
C ASP A 144 -12.57 -4.43 -5.97
N LYS A 145 -11.95 -3.92 -4.91
CA LYS A 145 -10.96 -4.65 -4.11
C LYS A 145 -11.60 -5.27 -2.85
N LYS A 146 -12.73 -4.75 -2.39
CA LYS A 146 -13.40 -5.17 -1.16
C LYS A 146 -14.01 -6.57 -1.29
N THR A 147 -14.71 -6.86 -2.37
CA THR A 147 -15.33 -8.18 -2.58
C THR A 147 -14.31 -9.32 -2.54
N PRO A 148 -13.18 -9.28 -3.28
CA PRO A 148 -12.16 -10.31 -3.17
C PRO A 148 -11.51 -10.37 -1.78
N LEU A 149 -11.36 -9.24 -1.09
CA LEU A 149 -10.84 -9.20 0.27
C LEU A 149 -11.74 -9.99 1.23
N LEU A 150 -13.05 -9.72 1.22
CA LEU A 150 -14.03 -10.45 2.03
C LEU A 150 -14.03 -11.94 1.71
N ARG A 151 -13.99 -12.30 0.41
CA ARG A 151 -13.90 -13.71 -0.04
C ARG A 151 -12.63 -14.39 0.48
N SER A 152 -11.49 -13.72 0.48
CA SER A 152 -10.21 -14.26 0.99
C SER A 152 -10.26 -14.47 2.51
N MET A 153 -10.85 -13.53 3.25
CA MET A 153 -11.05 -13.65 4.70
C MET A 153 -11.96 -14.83 5.04
N GLN A 154 -13.05 -15.03 4.29
CA GLN A 154 -13.94 -16.19 4.44
C GLN A 154 -13.23 -17.50 4.12
N ALA A 155 -12.39 -17.54 3.08
CA ALA A 155 -11.61 -18.71 2.72
C ALA A 155 -10.66 -19.11 3.83
N LEU A 156 -9.92 -18.15 4.41
CA LEU A 156 -9.01 -18.38 5.53
C LEU A 156 -9.78 -18.84 6.77
N ASN A 157 -10.86 -18.14 7.13
CA ASN A 157 -11.73 -18.55 8.25
C ASN A 157 -12.17 -20.01 8.13
N LYS A 158 -12.67 -20.41 6.95
CA LYS A 158 -13.13 -21.78 6.70
C LYS A 158 -12.04 -22.81 6.98
N GLN A 159 -10.82 -22.59 6.53
CA GLN A 159 -9.75 -23.57 6.69
C GLN A 159 -9.16 -23.52 8.10
N ALA A 160 -8.98 -22.32 8.67
CA ALA A 160 -8.51 -22.17 10.05
C ALA A 160 -9.47 -22.83 11.05
N MET A 161 -10.78 -22.71 10.85
CA MET A 161 -11.78 -23.37 11.71
C MET A 161 -11.71 -24.89 11.65
N ARG A 162 -11.33 -25.50 10.50
CA ARG A 162 -11.05 -26.96 10.43
C ARG A 162 -9.90 -27.33 11.36
N ILE A 163 -8.81 -26.57 11.30
CA ILE A 163 -7.63 -26.76 12.17
C ILE A 163 -8.02 -26.55 13.66
N MET A 164 -8.72 -25.47 13.98
CA MET A 164 -9.16 -25.19 15.37
C MET A 164 -9.94 -26.34 15.98
N ARG A 165 -10.85 -26.96 15.21
CA ARG A 165 -11.63 -28.12 15.66
C ARG A 165 -10.76 -29.35 15.93
N LEU A 166 -9.72 -29.58 15.12
CA LEU A 166 -8.76 -30.67 15.30
C LEU A 166 -7.95 -30.52 16.60
N PHE A 167 -7.69 -29.27 17.02
CA PHE A 167 -7.05 -28.98 18.32
C PHE A 167 -8.05 -28.94 19.49
N GLY A 168 -9.34 -29.28 19.27
CA GLY A 168 -10.36 -29.33 20.31
C GLY A 168 -10.92 -27.97 20.75
N ASN A 169 -10.68 -26.90 20.01
CA ASN A 169 -11.26 -25.58 20.29
C ASN A 169 -12.73 -25.53 19.88
N THR A 170 -13.63 -25.80 20.82
CA THR A 170 -15.09 -25.89 20.58
C THR A 170 -15.84 -24.58 20.84
N ASP A 171 -15.23 -23.65 21.56
CA ASP A 171 -15.75 -22.32 21.90
C ASP A 171 -15.52 -21.27 20.80
N VAL A 172 -14.56 -21.49 19.89
CA VAL A 172 -14.26 -20.62 18.75
C VAL A 172 -15.31 -20.78 17.67
N LYS A 173 -15.96 -19.69 17.28
CA LYS A 173 -16.98 -19.64 16.20
C LYS A 173 -16.41 -19.17 14.87
N CYS A 174 -15.41 -18.28 14.91
CA CYS A 174 -14.75 -17.82 13.70
C CYS A 174 -13.29 -17.39 13.97
N VAL A 175 -12.51 -17.43 12.89
CA VAL A 175 -11.14 -16.93 12.84
C VAL A 175 -11.10 -15.75 11.89
N ARG A 176 -10.49 -14.65 12.31
CA ARG A 176 -10.40 -13.40 11.55
C ARG A 176 -8.96 -13.01 11.32
N THR A 177 -8.69 -12.44 10.16
CA THR A 177 -7.41 -11.76 9.93
C THR A 177 -7.47 -10.34 10.46
N CYS A 178 -6.37 -9.90 11.05
CA CYS A 178 -6.21 -8.56 11.62
C CYS A 178 -5.02 -7.87 10.99
N VAL A 179 -5.12 -6.56 10.77
CA VAL A 179 -4.07 -5.76 10.14
C VAL A 179 -3.94 -4.40 10.82
N GLY A 180 -2.69 -3.96 10.98
CA GLY A 180 -2.33 -2.59 11.34
C GLY A 180 -1.33 -2.06 10.30
N PRO A 181 -1.77 -1.27 9.31
CA PRO A 181 -0.86 -0.69 8.32
C PRO A 181 -0.21 0.56 8.89
N GLU A 182 1.12 0.63 8.81
CA GLU A 182 1.89 1.85 9.09
C GLU A 182 2.01 2.66 7.79
N GLN A 183 1.63 3.93 7.80
CA GLN A 183 1.56 4.78 6.61
C GLN A 183 2.70 5.79 6.59
N GLU A 184 3.67 5.61 5.72
CA GLU A 184 4.70 6.61 5.44
C GLU A 184 4.22 7.62 4.40
N TYR A 185 4.68 8.87 4.51
CA TYR A 185 4.30 9.97 3.62
C TYR A 185 5.28 11.13 3.68
N PHE A 186 5.25 12.02 2.67
CA PHE A 186 5.99 13.28 2.68
C PHE A 186 5.06 14.46 2.84
N LEU A 187 5.53 15.49 3.54
CA LEU A 187 4.87 16.80 3.62
C LEU A 187 5.76 17.86 2.99
N ILE A 188 5.24 18.55 1.98
CA ILE A 188 5.91 19.66 1.33
C ILE A 188 5.05 20.91 1.33
N ASP A 189 5.66 22.06 1.11
CA ASP A 189 4.95 23.33 1.01
C ASP A 189 4.05 23.37 -0.24
N LYS A 190 2.80 23.81 -0.06
CA LYS A 190 1.80 23.83 -1.12
C LYS A 190 2.18 24.77 -2.27
N ASP A 191 2.73 25.94 -1.96
CA ASP A 191 3.12 26.90 -2.98
C ASP A 191 4.27 26.37 -3.86
N MET A 192 5.15 25.55 -3.29
CA MET A 192 6.22 24.88 -4.04
C MET A 192 5.69 23.72 -4.88
N TYR A 193 4.72 22.96 -4.37
CA TYR A 193 4.06 21.88 -5.10
C TYR A 193 3.37 22.39 -6.36
N GLU A 194 2.61 23.48 -6.24
CA GLU A 194 1.84 24.06 -7.36
C GLU A 194 2.73 24.58 -8.51
N GLN A 195 4.00 24.85 -8.23
CA GLN A 195 4.99 25.28 -9.22
C GLN A 195 5.64 24.13 -10.00
N ARG A 196 5.30 22.86 -9.68
CA ARG A 196 5.93 21.69 -10.31
C ARG A 196 4.88 20.80 -10.98
N LYS A 197 4.87 20.78 -12.30
CA LYS A 197 3.96 19.93 -13.09
C LYS A 197 4.12 18.44 -12.79
N ASP A 198 5.35 17.98 -12.58
CA ASP A 198 5.64 16.58 -12.26
C ASP A 198 5.00 16.17 -10.93
N LEU A 199 5.06 17.00 -9.90
CA LEU A 199 4.37 16.73 -8.64
C LEU A 199 2.84 16.75 -8.80
N VAL A 200 2.30 17.71 -9.55
CA VAL A 200 0.85 17.87 -9.77
C VAL A 200 0.26 16.70 -10.57
N PHE A 201 0.93 16.27 -11.65
CA PHE A 201 0.41 15.23 -12.54
C PHE A 201 0.81 13.82 -12.15
N CYS A 202 2.00 13.64 -11.55
CA CYS A 202 2.58 12.33 -11.31
C CYS A 202 2.75 12.00 -9.82
N GLY A 203 2.59 12.99 -8.91
CA GLY A 203 2.82 12.80 -7.47
C GLY A 203 4.30 12.61 -7.09
N ARG A 204 5.22 12.69 -8.06
CA ARG A 204 6.67 12.56 -7.87
C ARG A 204 7.44 13.53 -8.73
N THR A 205 8.66 13.86 -8.31
CA THR A 205 9.59 14.65 -9.12
C THR A 205 10.20 13.79 -10.23
N LEU A 206 10.16 14.30 -11.47
CA LEU A 206 10.77 13.67 -12.64
C LEU A 206 12.17 14.20 -12.89
N PHE A 207 12.45 15.42 -12.40
CA PHE A 207 13.76 16.11 -12.41
C PHE A 207 14.11 16.55 -11.00
N GLY A 208 15.40 16.70 -10.73
CA GLY A 208 15.91 17.27 -9.49
C GLY A 208 17.32 16.82 -9.19
N ALA A 209 18.26 17.78 -9.22
CA ALA A 209 19.64 17.56 -8.83
C ALA A 209 19.75 17.29 -7.32
N LYS A 210 20.74 16.48 -6.92
CA LYS A 210 20.99 16.20 -5.52
C LYS A 210 21.44 17.48 -4.78
N PRO A 211 20.74 17.88 -3.69
CA PRO A 211 21.17 19.03 -2.89
C PRO A 211 22.46 18.71 -2.11
N PRO A 212 23.18 19.73 -1.61
CA PRO A 212 24.38 19.53 -0.79
C PRO A 212 24.18 18.71 0.47
N LYS A 213 22.97 18.73 1.02
CA LYS A 213 22.55 17.94 2.17
C LYS A 213 21.30 17.14 1.81
N GLY A 214 21.29 15.84 2.13
CA GLY A 214 20.14 14.95 2.07
C GLY A 214 19.81 14.40 3.45
N GLN A 215 19.86 13.08 3.59
CA GLN A 215 19.53 12.33 4.82
C GLN A 215 20.76 11.78 5.56
N GLU A 216 21.98 12.21 5.18
CA GLU A 216 23.26 11.59 5.59
C GLU A 216 23.53 11.66 7.09
N LEU A 217 22.89 12.58 7.82
CA LEU A 217 23.13 12.80 9.24
C LEU A 217 22.05 12.16 10.14
N ASP A 218 21.01 11.56 9.57
CA ASP A 218 19.84 11.02 10.29
C ASP A 218 19.17 12.02 11.24
N ASP A 219 19.42 13.32 11.04
CA ASP A 219 19.01 14.42 11.92
C ASP A 219 17.53 14.79 11.77
N HIS A 220 16.83 14.23 10.78
CA HIS A 220 15.38 14.33 10.68
C HIS A 220 14.71 13.23 11.51
N TYR A 221 15.13 11.98 11.39
CA TYR A 221 14.56 10.86 12.13
C TYR A 221 14.69 11.05 13.66
N PHE A 222 15.88 11.45 14.12
CA PHE A 222 16.17 11.73 15.52
C PHE A 222 15.92 13.19 15.92
N GLY A 223 15.31 13.99 15.05
CA GLY A 223 14.99 15.41 15.29
C GLY A 223 13.61 15.62 15.92
N ALA A 224 13.38 16.83 16.43
CA ALA A 224 12.07 17.25 16.88
C ALA A 224 11.12 17.45 15.69
N ILE A 225 9.84 17.15 15.88
CA ILE A 225 8.78 17.46 14.91
C ILE A 225 8.67 18.98 14.80
N LYS A 226 8.72 19.50 13.56
CA LYS A 226 8.62 20.93 13.27
C LYS A 226 7.24 21.47 13.65
N PRO A 227 7.11 22.72 14.14
CA PRO A 227 5.83 23.25 14.67
C PRO A 227 4.65 23.16 13.70
N ARG A 228 4.86 23.46 12.42
CA ARG A 228 3.81 23.38 11.39
C ARG A 228 3.36 21.93 11.12
N VAL A 229 4.30 21.00 11.17
CA VAL A 229 4.04 19.56 11.04
C VAL A 229 3.30 19.05 12.29
N ALA A 230 3.71 19.47 13.49
CA ALA A 230 3.03 19.09 14.72
C ALA A 230 1.57 19.58 14.75
N ALA A 231 1.29 20.79 14.26
CA ALA A 231 -0.07 21.30 14.12
C ALA A 231 -0.91 20.49 13.13
N TYR A 232 -0.31 20.08 11.99
CA TYR A 232 -0.94 19.17 11.04
C TYR A 232 -1.27 17.82 11.67
N MET A 233 -0.29 17.19 12.34
CA MET A 233 -0.46 15.90 12.99
C MET A 233 -1.56 15.92 14.05
N ALA A 234 -1.61 16.96 14.87
CA ALA A 234 -2.63 17.12 15.91
C ALA A 234 -4.05 17.24 15.32
N GLU A 235 -4.25 18.00 14.23
CA GLU A 235 -5.54 18.09 13.55
C GLU A 235 -5.89 16.78 12.84
N LEU A 236 -4.89 16.11 12.22
CA LEU A 236 -5.08 14.82 11.57
C LEU A 236 -5.57 13.76 12.56
N ASP A 237 -4.94 13.65 13.72
CA ASP A 237 -5.34 12.73 14.78
C ASP A 237 -6.81 12.97 15.22
N GLU A 238 -7.20 14.22 15.44
CA GLU A 238 -8.58 14.54 15.82
C GLU A 238 -9.58 14.16 14.74
N GLU A 239 -9.30 14.45 13.47
CA GLU A 239 -10.19 14.07 12.36
C GLU A 239 -10.28 12.55 12.20
N LEU A 240 -9.17 11.82 12.32
CA LEU A 240 -9.15 10.36 12.26
C LEU A 240 -9.91 9.74 13.45
N TRP A 241 -9.73 10.24 14.68
CA TRP A 241 -10.47 9.75 15.84
C TRP A 241 -11.97 9.99 15.74
N ARG A 242 -12.41 11.13 15.18
CA ARG A 242 -13.83 11.38 14.89
C ARG A 242 -14.42 10.36 13.93
N LEU A 243 -13.61 9.87 12.99
CA LEU A 243 -13.99 8.82 12.05
C LEU A 243 -13.80 7.39 12.61
N GLY A 244 -13.37 7.26 13.88
CA GLY A 244 -13.15 5.99 14.57
C GLY A 244 -11.87 5.28 14.16
N ILE A 245 -10.97 5.95 13.45
CA ILE A 245 -9.65 5.45 13.11
C ILE A 245 -8.71 5.79 14.26
N LEU A 246 -8.21 4.77 14.94
CA LEU A 246 -7.39 4.93 16.13
C LEU A 246 -5.92 5.17 15.75
N ALA A 247 -5.63 6.32 15.14
CA ALA A 247 -4.27 6.81 14.95
C ALA A 247 -3.59 6.92 16.34
N LYS A 248 -2.40 6.36 16.48
CA LYS A 248 -1.73 6.26 17.78
C LYS A 248 -0.32 6.81 17.79
N THR A 249 0.42 6.62 16.73
CA THR A 249 1.83 6.98 16.66
C THR A 249 2.09 7.79 15.41
N GLU A 250 2.74 8.92 15.58
CA GLU A 250 3.27 9.74 14.51
C GLU A 250 4.69 10.17 14.83
N HIS A 251 5.58 10.09 13.84
CA HIS A 251 6.98 10.50 14.01
C HIS A 251 7.61 10.91 12.66
N ASN A 252 8.82 11.48 12.74
CA ASN A 252 9.64 11.74 11.58
C ASN A 252 10.27 10.45 11.05
N GLU A 253 10.33 10.30 9.74
CA GLU A 253 11.07 9.26 9.04
C GLU A 253 12.48 9.73 8.61
N VAL A 254 13.26 8.84 7.97
CA VAL A 254 14.68 9.08 7.68
C VAL A 254 14.88 10.20 6.66
N ALA A 255 14.08 10.23 5.59
CA ALA A 255 14.22 11.28 4.58
C ALA A 255 13.71 12.63 5.12
N PRO A 256 14.35 13.75 4.75
CA PRO A 256 13.82 15.08 5.09
C PRO A 256 12.38 15.25 4.60
N SER A 257 11.53 15.84 5.43
CA SER A 257 10.08 16.01 5.19
C SER A 257 9.26 14.72 5.10
N GLN A 258 9.82 13.58 5.46
CA GLN A 258 9.12 12.30 5.55
C GLN A 258 8.63 12.02 6.98
N HIS A 259 7.43 11.44 7.07
CA HIS A 259 6.76 11.13 8.34
C HIS A 259 6.04 9.80 8.23
N GLU A 260 5.63 9.24 9.38
CA GLU A 260 4.84 8.01 9.47
C GLU A 260 3.68 8.18 10.44
N LEU A 261 2.56 7.55 10.10
CA LEU A 261 1.38 7.40 10.95
C LEU A 261 1.08 5.91 11.12
N ALA A 262 0.96 5.45 12.37
CA ALA A 262 0.63 4.08 12.71
C ALA A 262 -0.67 3.99 13.53
N PRO A 263 -1.75 3.39 12.98
CA PRO A 263 -2.99 3.15 13.70
C PRO A 263 -2.92 1.87 14.54
N ILE A 264 -3.83 1.74 15.50
CA ILE A 264 -4.08 0.48 16.18
C ILE A 264 -4.69 -0.51 15.17
N TYR A 265 -4.24 -1.75 15.18
CA TYR A 265 -4.74 -2.81 14.31
C TYR A 265 -6.23 -3.13 14.55
N THR A 266 -6.90 -3.56 13.49
CA THR A 266 -8.28 -4.07 13.54
C THR A 266 -8.47 -5.19 12.53
N THR A 267 -9.70 -5.68 12.35
CA THR A 267 -9.99 -6.69 11.32
C THR A 267 -9.63 -6.16 9.93
N THR A 268 -9.11 -7.03 9.08
CA THR A 268 -8.51 -6.64 7.78
C THR A 268 -9.48 -5.82 6.91
N ASN A 269 -10.77 -6.14 6.91
CA ASN A 269 -11.77 -5.38 6.16
C ASN A 269 -11.87 -3.93 6.66
N ILE A 270 -12.04 -3.74 7.98
CA ILE A 270 -12.14 -2.41 8.59
C ILE A 270 -10.80 -1.66 8.43
N ALA A 271 -9.66 -2.33 8.65
CA ALA A 271 -8.35 -1.71 8.48
C ALA A 271 -8.12 -1.20 7.05
N THR A 272 -8.64 -1.93 6.05
CA THR A 272 -8.54 -1.52 4.64
C THR A 272 -9.37 -0.27 4.36
N ASP A 273 -10.61 -0.22 4.83
CA ASP A 273 -11.45 0.97 4.71
C ASP A 273 -10.84 2.16 5.46
N HIS A 274 -10.34 1.94 6.68
CA HIS A 274 -9.66 2.96 7.47
C HIS A 274 -8.41 3.49 6.78
N ASN A 275 -7.59 2.65 6.16
CA ASN A 275 -6.39 3.11 5.46
C ASN A 275 -6.74 3.97 4.23
N GLN A 276 -7.74 3.58 3.43
CA GLN A 276 -8.20 4.40 2.30
C GLN A 276 -8.71 5.77 2.78
N LEU A 277 -9.51 5.78 3.83
CA LEU A 277 -10.03 7.01 4.41
C LEU A 277 -8.91 7.86 5.03
N SER A 278 -7.94 7.24 5.71
CA SER A 278 -6.78 7.96 6.27
C SER A 278 -5.99 8.69 5.18
N MET A 279 -5.71 8.05 4.05
CA MET A 279 -5.00 8.69 2.93
C MET A 279 -5.73 9.93 2.41
N GLU A 280 -7.06 9.87 2.30
CA GLU A 280 -7.87 11.02 1.89
C GLU A 280 -7.82 12.15 2.92
N ILE A 281 -7.98 11.83 4.22
CA ILE A 281 -7.97 12.81 5.30
C ILE A 281 -6.58 13.44 5.46
N MET A 282 -5.50 12.68 5.33
CA MET A 282 -4.12 13.19 5.35
C MET A 282 -3.91 14.29 4.30
N GLN A 283 -4.36 14.07 3.07
CA GLN A 283 -4.26 15.07 1.99
C GLN A 283 -5.14 16.29 2.27
N LYS A 284 -6.35 16.08 2.76
CA LYS A 284 -7.30 17.16 3.07
C LYS A 284 -6.81 18.05 4.20
N VAL A 285 -6.32 17.46 5.29
CA VAL A 285 -5.78 18.21 6.44
C VAL A 285 -4.49 18.93 6.05
N ALA A 286 -3.58 18.28 5.28
CA ALA A 286 -2.38 18.95 4.80
C ALA A 286 -2.70 20.25 4.05
N SER A 287 -3.71 20.25 3.20
CA SER A 287 -4.13 21.44 2.45
C SER A 287 -4.57 22.59 3.35
N LYS A 288 -5.21 22.32 4.50
CA LYS A 288 -5.60 23.35 5.48
C LYS A 288 -4.38 24.01 6.14
N HIS A 289 -3.28 23.29 6.28
CA HIS A 289 -2.02 23.78 6.82
C HIS A 289 -1.08 24.39 5.76
N GLY A 290 -1.56 24.60 4.51
CA GLY A 290 -0.72 25.06 3.40
C GLY A 290 0.37 24.05 3.05
N LEU A 291 0.14 22.78 3.30
CA LEU A 291 1.00 21.65 2.96
C LEU A 291 0.33 20.76 1.90
N VAL A 292 1.13 19.91 1.28
CA VAL A 292 0.66 18.80 0.45
C VAL A 292 1.24 17.51 0.99
N CYS A 293 0.37 16.53 1.24
CA CYS A 293 0.75 15.17 1.62
C CYS A 293 0.99 14.35 0.35
N LEU A 294 2.24 13.96 0.11
CA LEU A 294 2.62 13.09 -1.00
C LEU A 294 2.60 11.63 -0.51
N LEU A 295 1.78 10.85 -1.18
CA LEU A 295 1.63 9.40 -0.91
C LEU A 295 2.32 8.53 -1.97
N HIS A 296 3.02 9.14 -2.93
CA HIS A 296 3.80 8.40 -3.92
C HIS A 296 4.95 7.64 -3.25
N GLU A 297 5.29 6.46 -3.74
CA GLU A 297 6.30 5.57 -3.18
C GLU A 297 7.72 6.13 -3.25
N LYS A 298 8.01 6.95 -4.27
CA LYS A 298 9.32 7.56 -4.49
C LYS A 298 9.18 9.00 -5.01
N PRO A 299 8.73 9.95 -4.17
CA PRO A 299 8.54 11.33 -4.61
C PRO A 299 9.86 12.02 -4.98
N PHE A 300 10.96 11.61 -4.35
CA PHE A 300 12.27 12.20 -4.53
C PHE A 300 13.32 11.11 -4.76
N ALA A 301 14.13 11.27 -5.79
CA ALA A 301 15.28 10.38 -6.03
C ALA A 301 16.40 10.64 -5.02
N GLY A 302 17.16 9.60 -4.68
CA GLY A 302 18.35 9.72 -3.83
C GLY A 302 18.10 9.80 -2.32
N VAL A 303 16.83 9.79 -1.88
CA VAL A 303 16.44 9.67 -0.46
C VAL A 303 15.47 8.49 -0.29
N ASN A 304 15.14 8.12 0.95
CA ASN A 304 14.19 7.04 1.21
C ASN A 304 12.85 7.28 0.51
N GLY A 305 12.22 6.21 0.07
CA GLY A 305 10.84 6.20 -0.40
C GLY A 305 9.87 5.91 0.72
N SER A 306 8.57 6.00 0.42
CA SER A 306 7.48 5.73 1.36
C SER A 306 6.75 4.44 1.04
N GLY A 307 6.48 3.64 2.05
CA GLY A 307 5.73 2.40 1.96
C GLY A 307 4.62 2.31 3.00
N LYS A 308 4.09 1.10 3.14
CA LYS A 308 3.22 0.68 4.23
C LYS A 308 3.74 -0.62 4.80
N HIS A 309 4.00 -0.64 6.10
CA HIS A 309 4.29 -1.90 6.77
C HIS A 309 2.95 -2.54 7.16
N ASN A 310 2.59 -3.62 6.47
CA ASN A 310 1.33 -4.32 6.67
C ASN A 310 1.49 -5.37 7.76
N ASN A 311 1.20 -5.00 9.00
CA ASN A 311 1.28 -5.87 10.18
C ASN A 311 0.07 -6.82 10.20
N TRP A 312 0.24 -8.04 9.70
CA TRP A 312 -0.80 -9.04 9.54
C TRP A 312 -0.74 -10.14 10.59
N SER A 313 -1.90 -10.52 11.14
CA SER A 313 -2.05 -11.63 12.08
C SER A 313 -3.39 -12.33 11.92
N ILE A 314 -3.56 -13.44 12.65
CA ILE A 314 -4.77 -14.25 12.66
C ILE A 314 -5.25 -14.39 14.12
N ALA A 315 -6.52 -14.08 14.38
CA ALA A 315 -7.09 -14.18 15.72
C ALA A 315 -8.46 -14.85 15.71
N THR A 316 -8.81 -15.52 16.80
CA THR A 316 -10.14 -16.06 17.05
C THR A 316 -11.09 -14.95 17.50
N ASP A 317 -12.39 -15.21 17.40
CA ASP A 317 -13.44 -14.34 17.97
C ASP A 317 -13.41 -14.28 19.50
N THR A 318 -12.73 -15.22 20.15
CA THR A 318 -12.47 -15.22 21.60
C THR A 318 -11.25 -14.37 21.98
N GLY A 319 -10.56 -13.74 21.02
CA GLY A 319 -9.45 -12.83 21.25
C GLY A 319 -8.07 -13.50 21.32
N VAL A 320 -7.95 -14.78 21.01
CA VAL A 320 -6.66 -15.48 20.95
C VAL A 320 -5.97 -15.24 19.62
N ASN A 321 -4.75 -14.69 19.65
CA ASN A 321 -3.93 -14.55 18.46
C ASN A 321 -3.17 -15.87 18.20
N LEU A 322 -3.42 -16.49 17.03
CA LEU A 322 -2.89 -17.81 16.66
C LEU A 322 -1.41 -17.78 16.27
N LEU A 323 -0.83 -16.60 16.10
CA LEU A 323 0.59 -16.38 15.84
C LEU A 323 1.37 -15.98 17.11
N THR A 324 0.79 -16.15 18.30
CA THR A 324 1.48 -15.91 19.57
C THR A 324 2.24 -17.19 19.98
N PRO A 325 3.59 -17.13 20.07
CA PRO A 325 4.42 -18.30 20.38
C PRO A 325 4.17 -18.87 21.79
N GLY A 326 3.82 -17.99 22.74
CA GLY A 326 3.80 -18.33 24.16
C GLY A 326 5.20 -18.31 24.79
N GLU A 327 5.32 -18.82 26.03
CA GLU A 327 6.59 -18.86 26.76
C GLU A 327 7.50 -20.00 26.27
N THR A 328 6.90 -21.07 25.73
CA THR A 328 7.59 -22.27 25.20
C THR A 328 7.14 -22.53 23.76
N PRO A 329 7.68 -21.78 22.76
CA PRO A 329 7.24 -21.89 21.35
C PRO A 329 7.35 -23.32 20.80
N HIS A 330 8.37 -24.07 21.20
CA HIS A 330 8.64 -25.44 20.74
C HIS A 330 7.61 -26.47 21.24
N GLU A 331 6.87 -26.18 22.31
CA GLU A 331 5.78 -27.01 22.83
C GLU A 331 4.40 -26.59 22.32
N ASN A 332 4.29 -25.43 21.72
CA ASN A 332 3.02 -24.90 21.22
C ASN A 332 2.73 -25.42 19.80
N ALA A 333 2.25 -26.65 19.71
CA ALA A 333 1.99 -27.32 18.44
C ALA A 333 0.98 -26.58 17.54
N GLN A 334 -0.04 -25.91 18.12
CA GLN A 334 -1.00 -25.11 17.38
C GLN A 334 -0.31 -23.88 16.75
N PHE A 335 0.47 -23.14 17.52
CA PHE A 335 1.26 -22.01 17.01
C PHE A 335 2.21 -22.47 15.89
N LEU A 336 2.96 -23.56 16.11
CA LEU A 336 3.90 -24.10 15.12
C LEU A 336 3.19 -24.47 13.81
N LEU A 337 2.01 -25.06 13.88
CA LEU A 337 1.23 -25.38 12.66
C LEU A 337 0.85 -24.13 11.89
N PHE A 338 0.35 -23.08 12.55
CA PHE A 338 0.02 -21.83 11.88
C PHE A 338 1.28 -21.12 11.35
N LEU A 339 2.38 -21.14 12.08
CA LEU A 339 3.67 -20.60 11.64
C LEU A 339 4.16 -21.27 10.35
N VAL A 340 4.22 -22.60 10.32
CA VAL A 340 4.70 -23.31 9.11
C VAL A 340 3.72 -23.21 7.96
N ALA A 341 2.41 -23.04 8.23
CA ALA A 341 1.42 -22.74 7.17
C ALA A 341 1.69 -21.40 6.49
N VAL A 342 2.10 -20.37 7.24
CA VAL A 342 2.51 -19.09 6.67
C VAL A 342 3.83 -19.23 5.90
N ILE A 343 4.82 -19.98 6.43
CA ILE A 343 6.09 -20.22 5.74
C ILE A 343 5.84 -20.89 4.37
N GLN A 344 5.05 -21.96 4.34
CA GLN A 344 4.69 -22.63 3.09
C GLN A 344 3.93 -21.69 2.14
N ALA A 345 2.96 -20.93 2.66
CA ALA A 345 2.18 -20.00 1.84
C ALA A 345 3.05 -18.94 1.16
N VAL A 346 4.02 -18.38 1.89
CA VAL A 346 4.94 -17.37 1.36
C VAL A 346 5.90 -17.99 0.34
N ASP A 347 6.41 -19.18 0.58
CA ASP A 347 7.31 -19.86 -0.35
C ASP A 347 6.59 -20.28 -1.65
N ASP A 348 5.43 -20.94 -1.52
CA ASP A 348 4.67 -21.43 -2.68
C ASP A 348 4.12 -20.32 -3.56
N TYR A 349 3.75 -19.17 -2.95
CA TYR A 349 3.07 -18.05 -3.60
C TYR A 349 3.85 -16.73 -3.51
N GLN A 350 5.19 -16.79 -3.42
CA GLN A 350 6.05 -15.60 -3.41
C GLN A 350 5.82 -14.69 -4.63
N ASP A 351 5.50 -15.28 -5.76
CA ASP A 351 5.14 -14.60 -7.01
C ASP A 351 3.86 -13.75 -6.86
N LEU A 352 2.80 -14.31 -6.25
CA LEU A 352 1.57 -13.56 -5.97
C LEU A 352 1.77 -12.48 -4.92
N LEU A 353 2.62 -12.71 -3.91
CA LEU A 353 2.95 -11.69 -2.91
C LEU A 353 3.68 -10.51 -3.56
N ARG A 354 4.67 -10.78 -4.43
CA ARG A 354 5.36 -9.71 -5.18
C ARG A 354 4.39 -8.99 -6.13
N LEU A 355 3.54 -9.72 -6.84
CA LEU A 355 2.52 -9.16 -7.72
C LEU A 355 1.54 -8.26 -6.95
N SER A 356 1.18 -8.60 -5.73
CA SER A 356 0.20 -7.85 -4.92
C SER A 356 0.62 -6.42 -4.60
N VAL A 357 1.90 -6.11 -4.76
CA VAL A 357 2.52 -4.81 -4.51
C VAL A 357 3.18 -4.23 -5.77
N ALA A 358 2.84 -4.76 -6.95
CA ALA A 358 3.40 -4.35 -8.22
C ALA A 358 2.65 -3.14 -8.79
N THR A 359 3.30 -1.98 -8.73
CA THR A 359 2.84 -0.72 -9.32
C THR A 359 4.03 0.06 -9.89
N ALA A 360 3.78 0.96 -10.83
CA ALA A 360 4.84 1.81 -11.40
C ALA A 360 5.59 2.60 -10.32
N GLY A 361 4.87 3.15 -9.34
CA GLY A 361 5.45 3.89 -8.22
C GLY A 361 6.35 3.01 -7.35
N ASN A 362 5.87 1.81 -6.99
CA ASN A 362 6.60 0.91 -6.10
C ASN A 362 7.82 0.24 -6.76
N ASP A 363 7.81 0.10 -8.10
CA ASP A 363 8.99 -0.35 -8.85
C ASP A 363 10.19 0.61 -8.69
N HIS A 364 9.94 1.91 -8.47
CA HIS A 364 11.00 2.89 -8.15
C HIS A 364 11.51 2.81 -6.71
N ARG A 365 10.72 2.26 -5.79
CA ARG A 365 11.04 2.16 -4.36
C ARG A 365 11.76 0.87 -4.01
N LEU A 366 11.26 -0.29 -4.46
CA LEU A 366 11.78 -1.60 -4.07
C LEU A 366 13.26 -1.78 -4.47
N GLY A 367 14.08 -2.20 -3.51
CA GLY A 367 15.52 -2.39 -3.69
C GLY A 367 16.33 -1.09 -3.73
N ALA A 368 15.75 0.07 -3.40
CA ALA A 368 16.42 1.36 -3.36
C ALA A 368 16.26 2.01 -1.97
N ASN A 369 17.33 2.64 -1.47
CA ASN A 369 17.30 3.48 -0.25
C ASN A 369 16.49 2.87 0.90
N GLU A 370 16.98 1.78 1.49
CA GLU A 370 16.40 1.06 2.64
C GLU A 370 15.04 0.37 2.39
N ALA A 371 14.54 0.35 1.17
CA ALA A 371 13.37 -0.47 0.83
C ALA A 371 13.75 -1.94 0.60
N PRO A 372 12.90 -2.91 0.98
CA PRO A 372 13.20 -4.32 0.77
C PRO A 372 13.39 -4.64 -0.71
N PRO A 373 14.25 -5.64 -1.05
CA PRO A 373 14.44 -6.06 -2.43
C PRO A 373 13.16 -6.71 -3.00
N ALA A 374 13.10 -6.87 -4.33
CA ALA A 374 11.97 -7.51 -4.99
C ALA A 374 11.86 -9.03 -4.70
N VAL A 375 12.90 -9.64 -4.16
CA VAL A 375 12.91 -11.04 -3.70
C VAL A 375 12.14 -11.15 -2.40
N VAL A 376 11.10 -11.98 -2.37
CA VAL A 376 10.36 -12.27 -1.15
C VAL A 376 11.15 -13.27 -0.31
N SER A 377 11.49 -12.91 0.91
CA SER A 377 12.10 -13.78 1.93
C SER A 377 11.48 -13.51 3.30
N MET A 378 11.64 -14.45 4.23
CA MET A 378 11.05 -14.34 5.56
C MET A 378 12.13 -14.28 6.64
N PHE A 379 11.95 -13.37 7.59
CA PHE A 379 12.73 -13.27 8.82
C PHE A 379 11.91 -13.82 10.00
N LEU A 380 12.49 -14.70 10.81
CA LEU A 380 11.86 -15.27 12.00
C LEU A 380 12.56 -14.91 13.30
N GLY A 381 13.80 -14.46 13.24
CA GLY A 381 14.68 -14.28 14.41
C GLY A 381 15.33 -15.57 14.91
N ASP A 382 16.27 -15.41 15.85
CA ASP A 382 17.16 -16.50 16.27
C ASP A 382 16.42 -17.65 16.99
N GLU A 383 15.46 -17.31 17.86
CA GLU A 383 14.75 -18.30 18.69
C GLU A 383 13.87 -19.24 17.83
N LEU A 384 13.00 -18.67 16.97
CA LEU A 384 12.14 -19.50 16.12
C LEU A 384 12.93 -20.26 15.06
N THR A 385 14.00 -19.68 14.53
CA THR A 385 14.89 -20.40 13.61
C THR A 385 15.52 -21.62 14.29
N ALA A 386 16.02 -21.46 15.51
CA ALA A 386 16.59 -22.58 16.28
C ALA A 386 15.53 -23.65 16.63
N VAL A 387 14.29 -23.25 16.92
CA VAL A 387 13.17 -24.19 17.12
C VAL A 387 12.89 -24.98 15.85
N LEU A 388 12.79 -24.32 14.69
CA LEU A 388 12.54 -25.01 13.42
C LEU A 388 13.71 -25.92 13.00
N ASP A 389 14.96 -25.52 13.26
CA ASP A 389 16.13 -26.34 13.00
C ASP A 389 16.15 -27.62 13.87
N ALA A 390 15.76 -27.51 15.16
CA ALA A 390 15.63 -28.65 16.05
C ALA A 390 14.53 -29.63 15.58
N ILE A 391 13.39 -29.11 15.15
CA ILE A 391 12.28 -29.91 14.59
C ILE A 391 12.71 -30.60 13.29
N GLU A 392 13.41 -29.91 12.39
CA GLU A 392 13.92 -30.53 11.16
C GLU A 392 14.83 -31.71 11.42
N LYS A 393 15.74 -31.55 12.38
CA LYS A 393 16.75 -32.57 12.75
C LYS A 393 16.19 -33.65 13.66
N ASP A 394 14.97 -33.50 14.18
CA ASP A 394 14.38 -34.38 15.19
C ASP A 394 15.20 -34.41 16.51
N GLU A 395 15.70 -33.24 16.91
CA GLU A 395 16.54 -33.06 18.09
C GLU A 395 15.79 -32.27 19.18
N PRO A 396 16.05 -32.50 20.46
CA PRO A 396 15.47 -31.69 21.52
C PRO A 396 15.94 -30.23 21.42
N TYR A 397 15.01 -29.29 21.54
CA TYR A 397 15.36 -27.88 21.60
C TYR A 397 15.97 -27.51 22.96
N SER A 398 17.17 -26.94 22.97
CA SER A 398 17.94 -26.64 24.19
C SER A 398 17.78 -25.20 24.70
N GLY A 399 16.98 -24.38 24.04
CA GLY A 399 16.77 -22.95 24.38
C GLY A 399 17.86 -22.03 23.85
N VAL A 400 17.48 -20.74 23.64
CA VAL A 400 18.43 -19.65 23.39
C VAL A 400 18.61 -18.87 24.70
N GLU A 401 19.86 -18.62 25.10
CA GLU A 401 20.15 -17.90 26.34
C GLU A 401 19.60 -16.47 26.31
N LYS A 402 18.65 -16.16 27.19
CA LYS A 402 18.10 -14.81 27.35
C LYS A 402 19.09 -13.93 28.11
N THR A 403 19.75 -13.02 27.46
CA THR A 403 20.74 -12.12 28.06
C THR A 403 20.09 -10.90 28.69
N VAL A 404 20.34 -10.63 29.97
CA VAL A 404 19.93 -9.39 30.64
C VAL A 404 20.93 -8.29 30.31
N ARG A 405 20.49 -7.22 29.65
CA ARG A 405 21.34 -6.04 29.40
C ARG A 405 21.37 -5.12 30.62
N LYS A 406 22.60 -4.78 31.07
CA LYS A 406 22.89 -3.76 32.06
C LYS A 406 23.51 -2.57 31.32
N LEU A 407 22.87 -1.43 31.34
CA LEU A 407 23.41 -0.20 30.74
C LEU A 407 24.56 0.44 31.54
N GLY A 408 24.98 -0.19 32.66
CA GLY A 408 26.11 0.29 33.48
C GLY A 408 25.82 1.49 34.38
N VAL A 409 24.61 2.04 34.36
CA VAL A 409 24.17 3.16 35.16
C VAL A 409 23.18 2.67 36.22
N HIS A 410 23.40 2.98 37.52
CA HIS A 410 22.60 2.46 38.62
C HIS A 410 21.13 2.96 38.63
N THR A 411 20.87 4.13 38.02
CA THR A 411 19.53 4.74 37.96
C THR A 411 18.68 4.24 36.80
N LEU A 412 19.26 3.52 35.84
CA LEU A 412 18.52 3.00 34.70
C LEU A 412 17.96 1.61 34.97
N PRO A 413 16.71 1.33 34.57
CA PRO A 413 16.11 0.02 34.76
C PRO A 413 16.87 -1.07 33.97
N ARG A 414 16.88 -2.27 34.53
CA ARG A 414 17.36 -3.48 33.84
C ARG A 414 16.21 -4.02 33.01
N PHE A 415 16.49 -4.44 31.78
CA PHE A 415 15.49 -5.09 30.92
C PHE A 415 16.09 -6.36 30.28
N ILE A 416 15.20 -7.30 30.01
CA ILE A 416 15.55 -8.52 29.27
C ILE A 416 15.68 -8.12 27.81
N ARG A 417 16.75 -8.55 27.14
CA ARG A 417 16.89 -8.39 25.69
C ARG A 417 15.77 -9.19 25.02
N ASP A 418 15.01 -8.53 24.13
CA ASP A 418 14.10 -9.23 23.25
C ASP A 418 14.91 -10.17 22.33
N THR A 419 14.46 -11.41 22.17
CA THR A 419 15.10 -12.40 21.28
C THR A 419 14.71 -12.18 19.82
N THR A 420 13.68 -11.38 19.58
CA THR A 420 13.25 -10.97 18.23
C THR A 420 13.67 -9.54 17.97
N ASP A 421 14.77 -9.33 17.23
CA ASP A 421 15.10 -8.03 16.68
C ASP A 421 14.37 -7.87 15.33
N ARG A 422 13.98 -6.63 14.99
CA ARG A 422 13.37 -6.34 13.68
C ARG A 422 14.48 -6.35 12.62
N ASN A 423 14.38 -7.23 11.62
CA ASN A 423 15.23 -7.14 10.45
C ASN A 423 14.62 -6.14 9.47
N ARG A 424 15.15 -4.91 9.46
CA ARG A 424 14.69 -3.80 8.61
C ARG A 424 14.80 -4.08 7.11
N THR A 425 15.61 -5.08 6.72
CA THR A 425 15.87 -5.42 5.33
C THR A 425 14.99 -6.56 4.82
N SER A 426 14.28 -7.26 5.70
CA SER A 426 13.42 -8.36 5.32
C SER A 426 12.08 -7.86 4.77
N PRO A 427 11.64 -8.37 3.60
CA PRO A 427 10.33 -8.02 3.04
C PRO A 427 9.15 -8.60 3.81
N PHE A 428 9.36 -9.70 4.57
CA PHE A 428 8.31 -10.37 5.35
C PHE A 428 8.90 -10.85 6.67
N ALA A 429 8.65 -10.12 7.76
CA ALA A 429 9.31 -10.34 9.04
C ALA A 429 8.32 -10.72 10.13
N PHE A 430 8.65 -11.76 10.93
CA PHE A 430 7.93 -12.09 12.16
C PHE A 430 8.33 -11.13 13.28
N THR A 431 7.36 -10.49 13.92
CA THR A 431 7.58 -9.47 14.96
C THR A 431 6.84 -9.82 16.26
N GLY A 432 7.04 -11.04 16.75
CA GLY A 432 6.56 -11.52 18.04
C GLY A 432 5.20 -12.23 18.02
N ASN A 433 4.18 -11.70 17.35
CA ASN A 433 2.84 -12.30 17.22
C ASN A 433 2.13 -11.94 15.92
N LYS A 434 2.87 -11.43 14.94
CA LYS A 434 2.37 -10.98 13.64
C LYS A 434 3.49 -11.03 12.63
N PHE A 435 3.13 -11.00 11.36
CA PHE A 435 4.05 -10.79 10.25
C PHE A 435 3.92 -9.37 9.71
N GLU A 436 5.04 -8.73 9.50
CA GLU A 436 5.16 -7.41 8.89
C GLU A 436 5.55 -7.57 7.42
N PHE A 437 4.60 -7.32 6.51
CA PHE A 437 4.87 -7.31 5.07
C PHE A 437 5.21 -5.89 4.63
N ARG A 438 6.50 -5.67 4.31
CA ARG A 438 7.11 -4.34 4.16
C ARG A 438 7.18 -3.84 2.72
N MET A 439 6.71 -4.62 1.76
CA MET A 439 6.83 -4.31 0.33
C MET A 439 5.73 -3.41 -0.23
N LEU A 440 4.66 -3.13 0.51
CA LEU A 440 3.55 -2.30 0.03
C LEU A 440 3.99 -0.86 -0.21
N GLY A 441 3.54 -0.29 -1.33
CA GLY A 441 3.72 1.12 -1.64
C GLY A 441 2.83 2.04 -0.80
N SER A 442 3.28 3.27 -0.57
CA SER A 442 2.55 4.26 0.24
C SER A 442 1.18 4.61 -0.35
N SER A 443 1.03 4.69 -1.68
CA SER A 443 -0.24 4.99 -2.35
C SER A 443 -1.14 3.76 -2.52
N ASP A 444 -0.61 2.55 -2.34
CA ASP A 444 -1.34 1.31 -2.61
C ASP A 444 -2.46 1.06 -1.59
N SER A 445 -3.55 0.43 -2.06
CA SER A 445 -4.53 -0.18 -1.15
C SER A 445 -3.95 -1.44 -0.54
N ILE A 446 -4.05 -1.57 0.78
CA ILE A 446 -3.61 -2.80 1.47
C ILE A 446 -4.45 -4.03 1.10
N ALA A 447 -5.58 -3.86 0.43
CA ALA A 447 -6.46 -4.97 0.03
C ALA A 447 -5.72 -6.02 -0.81
N CYS A 448 -4.94 -5.60 -1.82
CA CYS A 448 -4.28 -6.54 -2.73
C CYS A 448 -3.33 -7.50 -2.00
N ALA A 449 -2.46 -6.96 -1.16
CA ALA A 449 -1.54 -7.77 -0.36
C ALA A 449 -2.28 -8.74 0.57
N ASN A 450 -3.31 -8.24 1.28
CA ASN A 450 -4.07 -9.06 2.21
C ASN A 450 -4.91 -10.14 1.51
N ILE A 451 -5.45 -9.88 0.31
CA ILE A 451 -6.13 -10.89 -0.51
C ILE A 451 -5.19 -12.06 -0.79
N MET A 452 -3.96 -11.78 -1.23
CA MET A 452 -3.01 -12.82 -1.62
C MET A 452 -2.47 -13.57 -0.40
N ILE A 453 -2.11 -12.88 0.69
CA ILE A 453 -1.68 -13.53 1.95
C ILE A 453 -2.78 -14.44 2.48
N ASN A 454 -4.01 -13.94 2.59
CA ASN A 454 -5.14 -14.71 3.12
C ASN A 454 -5.43 -15.95 2.27
N ALA A 455 -5.43 -15.82 0.94
CA ALA A 455 -5.69 -16.93 0.02
C ALA A 455 -4.59 -17.98 0.06
N ALA A 456 -3.33 -17.56 0.08
CA ALA A 456 -2.17 -18.46 0.16
C ALA A 456 -2.15 -19.24 1.48
N VAL A 457 -2.37 -18.56 2.61
CA VAL A 457 -2.45 -19.22 3.94
C VAL A 457 -3.67 -20.14 4.03
N ALA A 458 -4.81 -19.75 3.46
CA ALA A 458 -5.99 -20.63 3.37
C ALA A 458 -5.68 -21.92 2.60
N GLU A 459 -4.88 -21.86 1.54
CA GLU A 459 -4.49 -23.05 0.77
C GLU A 459 -3.57 -23.98 1.59
N SER A 460 -2.57 -23.44 2.27
CA SER A 460 -1.72 -24.23 3.16
C SER A 460 -2.52 -24.91 4.29
N LEU A 461 -3.39 -24.14 4.95
CA LEU A 461 -4.27 -24.69 6.00
C LEU A 461 -5.26 -25.74 5.47
N ARG A 462 -5.75 -25.58 4.23
CA ARG A 462 -6.59 -26.61 3.57
C ARG A 462 -5.82 -27.91 3.40
N GLN A 463 -4.61 -27.83 2.86
CA GLN A 463 -3.76 -29.02 2.67
C GLN A 463 -3.47 -29.73 3.99
N TYR A 464 -3.22 -28.96 5.05
CA TYR A 464 -2.98 -29.52 6.40
C TYR A 464 -4.23 -30.16 6.98
N ALA A 465 -5.37 -29.48 6.89
CA ALA A 465 -6.64 -30.03 7.35
C ALA A 465 -6.98 -31.34 6.62
N ASP A 466 -6.81 -31.39 5.29
CA ASP A 466 -7.05 -32.60 4.49
C ASP A 466 -6.19 -33.80 4.94
N LYS A 467 -4.94 -33.55 5.39
CA LYS A 467 -4.05 -34.59 5.89
C LYS A 467 -4.39 -35.00 7.33
N LEU A 468 -4.78 -34.05 8.19
CA LEU A 468 -4.97 -34.28 9.62
C LEU A 468 -6.34 -34.83 9.98
N GLU A 469 -7.40 -34.47 9.24
CA GLU A 469 -8.79 -34.93 9.49
C GLU A 469 -8.96 -36.45 9.36
N GLY A 470 -8.15 -37.11 8.55
CA GLY A 470 -8.20 -38.56 8.35
C GLY A 470 -7.11 -39.34 9.11
N ALA A 471 -6.31 -38.70 9.96
CA ALA A 471 -5.17 -39.31 10.59
C ALA A 471 -5.58 -40.22 11.77
N GLU A 472 -5.14 -41.48 11.76
CA GLU A 472 -5.33 -42.42 12.89
C GLU A 472 -4.51 -41.99 14.12
N ASN A 473 -3.31 -41.41 13.91
CA ASN A 473 -2.44 -40.84 14.93
C ASN A 473 -2.27 -39.34 14.65
N PHE A 474 -3.12 -38.50 15.24
CA PHE A 474 -3.09 -37.07 15.04
C PHE A 474 -1.74 -36.43 15.42
N GLU A 475 -1.20 -36.74 16.60
CA GLU A 475 0.06 -36.14 17.10
C GLU A 475 1.24 -36.51 16.22
N GLY A 476 1.38 -37.78 15.84
CA GLY A 476 2.44 -38.22 14.96
C GLY A 476 2.34 -37.60 13.57
N THR A 477 1.14 -37.56 13.00
CA THR A 477 0.90 -36.93 11.67
C THR A 477 1.16 -35.43 11.70
N LEU A 478 0.79 -34.76 12.79
CA LEU A 478 1.07 -33.33 12.99
C LEU A 478 2.57 -33.06 13.07
N HIS A 479 3.31 -33.85 13.86
CA HIS A 479 4.76 -33.72 13.96
C HIS A 479 5.43 -33.91 12.59
N ASP A 480 5.10 -34.99 11.89
CA ASP A 480 5.65 -35.26 10.55
C ASP A 480 5.29 -34.18 9.54
N LEU A 481 4.06 -33.64 9.61
CA LEU A 481 3.63 -32.53 8.77
C LEU A 481 4.46 -31.28 9.01
N ILE A 482 4.62 -30.84 10.26
CA ILE A 482 5.42 -29.66 10.60
C ILE A 482 6.87 -29.87 10.13
N ARG A 483 7.47 -31.01 10.45
CA ARG A 483 8.84 -31.35 10.08
C ARG A 483 9.07 -31.36 8.57
N SER A 484 8.19 -32.02 7.81
CA SER A 484 8.30 -32.08 6.36
C SER A 484 8.14 -30.69 5.72
N THR A 485 7.21 -29.88 6.22
CA THR A 485 7.00 -28.50 5.74
C THR A 485 8.23 -27.63 5.99
N VAL A 486 8.82 -27.67 7.19
CA VAL A 486 10.05 -26.94 7.47
C VAL A 486 11.15 -27.34 6.49
N LYS A 487 11.37 -28.64 6.30
CA LYS A 487 12.40 -29.15 5.38
C LYS A 487 12.21 -28.70 3.94
N GLU A 488 10.97 -28.65 3.47
CA GLU A 488 10.64 -28.31 2.07
C GLU A 488 10.71 -26.81 1.81
N HIS A 489 10.26 -25.98 2.77
CA HIS A 489 10.03 -24.55 2.56
C HIS A 489 11.04 -23.63 3.27
N LYS A 490 12.01 -24.17 4.02
CA LYS A 490 13.01 -23.34 4.73
C LYS A 490 13.87 -22.47 3.80
N ARG A 491 13.88 -22.73 2.50
CA ARG A 491 14.61 -21.94 1.51
C ARG A 491 14.20 -20.47 1.51
N ILE A 492 12.95 -20.15 1.90
CA ILE A 492 12.43 -18.79 1.99
C ILE A 492 12.95 -18.03 3.23
N LEU A 493 13.47 -18.75 4.23
CA LEU A 493 13.93 -18.17 5.49
C LEU A 493 15.30 -17.50 5.31
N PHE A 494 15.40 -16.24 5.69
CA PHE A 494 16.66 -15.49 5.66
C PHE A 494 16.69 -14.46 6.79
N ASN A 495 17.68 -14.61 7.69
CA ASN A 495 17.86 -13.73 8.84
C ASN A 495 19.01 -12.71 8.65
N GLY A 496 19.65 -12.71 7.46
CA GLY A 496 20.77 -11.83 7.14
C GLY A 496 20.35 -10.47 6.60
N ASN A 497 21.33 -9.73 6.05
CA ASN A 497 21.11 -8.43 5.43
C ASN A 497 20.55 -8.58 4.00
N GLY A 498 19.27 -8.28 3.80
CA GLY A 498 18.60 -8.38 2.50
C GLY A 498 19.06 -7.35 1.46
N TYR A 499 19.86 -6.34 1.85
CA TYR A 499 20.41 -5.35 0.93
C TYR A 499 21.73 -5.77 0.25
N ASP A 500 22.35 -6.86 0.71
CA ASP A 500 23.61 -7.33 0.16
C ASP A 500 23.42 -7.95 -1.24
N ASP A 501 24.28 -7.59 -2.18
CA ASP A 501 24.27 -8.18 -3.53
C ASP A 501 24.52 -9.70 -3.51
N GLU A 502 25.22 -10.21 -2.49
CA GLU A 502 25.45 -11.62 -2.28
C GLU A 502 24.14 -12.36 -1.96
N TRP A 503 23.22 -11.70 -1.23
CA TRP A 503 21.91 -12.25 -0.96
C TRP A 503 21.12 -12.53 -2.23
N LEU A 504 21.13 -11.59 -3.19
CA LEU A 504 20.41 -11.80 -4.45
C LEU A 504 20.90 -13.03 -5.22
N LYS A 505 22.21 -13.28 -5.21
CA LYS A 505 22.81 -14.49 -5.82
C LYS A 505 22.44 -15.76 -5.05
N GLU A 506 22.45 -15.69 -3.73
CA GLU A 506 22.04 -16.80 -2.88
C GLU A 506 20.55 -17.12 -3.06
N ALA A 507 19.69 -16.11 -3.09
CA ALA A 507 18.25 -16.25 -3.31
C ALA A 507 17.96 -16.93 -4.65
N GLU A 508 18.65 -16.55 -5.72
CA GLU A 508 18.56 -17.19 -7.04
C GLU A 508 19.00 -18.67 -6.96
N SER A 509 20.11 -18.96 -6.26
CA SER A 509 20.59 -20.34 -6.07
C SER A 509 19.62 -21.21 -5.27
N ARG A 510 18.83 -20.61 -4.36
CA ARG A 510 17.75 -21.27 -3.62
C ARG A 510 16.46 -21.44 -4.45
N GLY A 511 16.41 -20.89 -5.67
CA GLY A 511 15.23 -20.89 -6.54
C GLY A 511 14.16 -19.89 -6.14
N LEU A 512 14.52 -18.82 -5.42
CA LEU A 512 13.62 -17.70 -5.11
C LEU A 512 13.53 -16.76 -6.31
N LEU A 513 12.35 -16.15 -6.48
CA LEU A 513 12.06 -15.29 -7.62
C LEU A 513 12.50 -13.84 -7.35
N ASN A 514 13.14 -13.22 -8.34
CA ASN A 514 13.49 -11.79 -8.33
C ASN A 514 12.71 -11.05 -9.42
N LEU A 515 11.44 -10.78 -9.17
CA LEU A 515 10.54 -10.09 -10.10
C LEU A 515 10.65 -8.57 -9.88
N ARG A 516 11.62 -7.94 -10.54
CA ARG A 516 12.02 -6.55 -10.26
C ARG A 516 10.95 -5.52 -10.61
N THR A 517 10.25 -5.71 -11.71
CA THR A 517 9.31 -4.74 -12.26
C THR A 517 7.88 -5.29 -12.29
N THR A 518 6.92 -4.40 -12.40
CA THR A 518 5.51 -4.76 -12.56
C THR A 518 5.28 -5.67 -13.79
N PRO A 519 5.83 -5.37 -14.99
CA PRO A 519 5.73 -6.30 -16.12
C PRO A 519 6.31 -7.70 -15.86
N ASP A 520 7.36 -7.82 -15.05
CA ASP A 520 7.94 -9.11 -14.67
C ASP A 520 7.05 -9.90 -13.72
N ALA A 521 6.35 -9.20 -12.80
CA ALA A 521 5.53 -9.82 -11.77
C ALA A 521 4.13 -10.24 -12.27
N LEU A 522 3.54 -9.48 -13.18
CA LEU A 522 2.14 -9.65 -13.59
C LEU A 522 1.82 -11.00 -14.22
N PRO A 523 2.69 -11.65 -15.03
CA PRO A 523 2.41 -12.97 -15.58
C PRO A 523 2.07 -14.03 -14.52
N ALA A 524 2.58 -13.88 -13.28
CA ALA A 524 2.25 -14.76 -12.16
C ALA A 524 0.74 -14.87 -11.90
N MET A 525 -0.04 -13.82 -12.22
CA MET A 525 -1.49 -13.83 -12.05
C MET A 525 -2.19 -14.90 -12.90
N LEU A 526 -1.62 -15.24 -14.06
CA LEU A 526 -2.16 -16.18 -15.01
C LEU A 526 -1.55 -17.59 -14.88
N GLU A 527 -0.56 -17.77 -14.01
CA GLU A 527 0.05 -19.06 -13.75
C GLU A 527 -0.99 -20.07 -13.22
N LYS A 528 -0.96 -21.29 -13.78
CA LYS A 528 -1.95 -22.31 -13.47
C LYS A 528 -2.12 -22.58 -11.97
N LYS A 529 -1.00 -22.67 -11.22
CA LYS A 529 -1.04 -22.90 -9.75
C LYS A 529 -1.82 -21.81 -9.03
N ASN A 530 -1.62 -20.55 -9.44
CA ASN A 530 -2.20 -19.36 -8.84
C ASN A 530 -3.70 -19.24 -9.19
N VAL A 531 -4.03 -19.43 -10.47
CA VAL A 531 -5.43 -19.45 -10.94
C VAL A 531 -6.22 -20.56 -10.23
N ASP A 532 -5.67 -21.77 -10.17
CA ASP A 532 -6.33 -22.92 -9.53
C ASP A 532 -6.59 -22.66 -8.03
N MET A 533 -5.63 -22.05 -7.33
CA MET A 533 -5.75 -21.70 -5.90
C MET A 533 -6.81 -20.63 -5.68
N LEU A 534 -6.75 -19.52 -6.40
CA LEU A 534 -7.68 -18.40 -6.28
C LEU A 534 -9.12 -18.81 -6.61
N MET A 535 -9.32 -19.66 -7.63
CA MET A 535 -10.63 -20.18 -8.00
C MET A 535 -11.14 -21.23 -6.99
N ARG A 536 -10.27 -22.12 -6.47
CA ARG A 536 -10.63 -23.13 -5.46
C ARG A 536 -11.20 -22.48 -4.21
N HIS A 537 -10.58 -21.40 -3.76
CA HIS A 537 -11.03 -20.64 -2.61
C HIS A 537 -12.12 -19.61 -2.94
N ARG A 538 -12.56 -19.54 -4.21
CA ARG A 538 -13.58 -18.60 -4.69
C ARG A 538 -13.23 -17.12 -4.41
N VAL A 539 -11.95 -16.80 -4.36
CA VAL A 539 -11.49 -15.42 -4.19
C VAL A 539 -11.72 -14.64 -5.47
N TYR A 540 -11.37 -15.24 -6.61
CA TYR A 540 -11.63 -14.70 -7.94
C TYR A 540 -12.23 -15.77 -8.86
N SER A 541 -13.09 -15.35 -9.78
CA SER A 541 -13.41 -16.11 -10.97
C SER A 541 -12.28 -15.98 -12.01
N ARG A 542 -12.24 -16.87 -13.01
CA ARG A 542 -11.24 -16.78 -14.09
C ARG A 542 -11.35 -15.46 -14.86
N ALA A 543 -12.56 -14.97 -15.09
CA ALA A 543 -12.81 -13.71 -15.78
C ALA A 543 -12.29 -12.52 -14.94
N GLU A 544 -12.52 -12.54 -13.61
CA GLU A 544 -12.01 -11.50 -12.70
C GLU A 544 -10.47 -11.49 -12.64
N ILE A 545 -9.80 -12.64 -12.72
CA ILE A 545 -8.33 -12.75 -12.79
C ILE A 545 -7.82 -12.08 -14.07
N GLN A 546 -8.38 -12.47 -15.23
CA GLN A 546 -7.98 -11.92 -16.52
C GLN A 546 -8.17 -10.39 -16.57
N ALA A 547 -9.33 -9.92 -16.10
CA ALA A 547 -9.62 -8.50 -16.08
C ALA A 547 -8.63 -7.69 -15.22
N ARG A 548 -8.24 -8.21 -14.07
CA ARG A 548 -7.28 -7.54 -13.20
C ARG A 548 -5.88 -7.50 -13.78
N TYR A 549 -5.46 -8.58 -14.43
CA TYR A 549 -4.21 -8.62 -15.18
C TYR A 549 -4.15 -7.47 -16.21
N GLU A 550 -5.19 -7.33 -17.02
CA GLU A 550 -5.27 -6.27 -18.03
C GLU A 550 -5.31 -4.88 -17.43
N ILE A 551 -6.14 -4.65 -16.39
CA ILE A 551 -6.28 -3.36 -15.72
C ILE A 551 -4.95 -2.90 -15.11
N ILE A 552 -4.22 -3.80 -14.44
CA ILE A 552 -2.96 -3.44 -13.77
C ILE A 552 -1.90 -3.07 -14.82
N LEU A 553 -1.78 -3.84 -15.91
CA LEU A 553 -0.88 -3.51 -17.03
C LEU A 553 -1.23 -2.20 -17.69
N GLU A 554 -2.53 -1.96 -17.97
CA GLU A 554 -2.98 -0.69 -18.53
C GLU A 554 -2.65 0.49 -17.63
N ASN A 555 -2.87 0.36 -16.31
CA ASN A 555 -2.56 1.40 -15.35
C ASN A 555 -1.05 1.68 -15.30
N TYR A 556 -0.22 0.63 -15.30
CA TYR A 556 1.23 0.78 -15.40
C TYR A 556 1.63 1.57 -16.65
N CYS A 557 1.10 1.17 -17.80
CA CYS A 557 1.41 1.82 -19.07
C CYS A 557 0.94 3.28 -19.11
N LYS A 558 -0.25 3.56 -18.62
CA LYS A 558 -0.81 4.93 -18.57
C LYS A 558 0.00 5.82 -17.63
N THR A 559 0.36 5.32 -16.45
CA THR A 559 1.14 6.08 -15.45
C THR A 559 2.49 6.49 -16.02
N VAL A 560 3.28 5.55 -16.52
CA VAL A 560 4.61 5.86 -17.04
C VAL A 560 4.54 6.71 -18.31
N ASN A 561 3.52 6.52 -19.17
CA ASN A 561 3.33 7.38 -20.33
C ASN A 561 3.00 8.84 -19.94
N ILE A 562 2.20 9.06 -18.88
CA ILE A 562 1.93 10.41 -18.35
C ILE A 562 3.24 11.04 -17.84
N GLU A 563 4.05 10.29 -17.11
CA GLU A 563 5.36 10.75 -16.64
C GLU A 563 6.29 11.14 -17.80
N ALA A 564 6.39 10.28 -18.83
CA ALA A 564 7.23 10.55 -19.99
C ALA A 564 6.79 11.81 -20.75
N LEU A 565 5.49 11.98 -20.99
CA LEU A 565 4.93 13.16 -21.63
C LEU A 565 5.15 14.43 -20.81
N THR A 566 5.04 14.32 -19.48
CA THR A 566 5.30 15.44 -18.56
C THR A 566 6.79 15.84 -18.59
N MET A 567 7.72 14.87 -18.66
CA MET A 567 9.14 15.17 -18.81
C MET A 567 9.45 15.93 -20.10
N VAL A 568 8.89 15.48 -21.22
CA VAL A 568 9.06 16.17 -22.52
C VAL A 568 8.50 17.59 -22.46
N ASP A 569 7.31 17.79 -21.88
CA ASP A 569 6.70 19.11 -21.74
C ASP A 569 7.54 20.06 -20.88
N MET A 570 8.02 19.60 -19.71
CA MET A 570 8.87 20.40 -18.82
C MET A 570 10.23 20.69 -19.44
N ALA A 571 10.86 19.72 -20.10
CA ALA A 571 12.15 19.94 -20.76
C ALA A 571 12.05 21.03 -21.84
N ARG A 572 11.07 20.91 -22.74
CA ARG A 572 10.89 21.83 -23.89
C ARG A 572 10.38 23.21 -23.49
N LYS A 573 9.46 23.30 -22.53
CA LYS A 573 8.76 24.58 -22.23
C LYS A 573 9.31 25.31 -21.02
N GLU A 574 10.05 24.63 -20.16
CA GLU A 574 10.53 25.21 -18.90
C GLU A 574 12.07 25.17 -18.81
N ILE A 575 12.70 24.00 -18.91
CA ILE A 575 14.15 23.86 -18.68
C ILE A 575 14.96 24.50 -19.81
N LEU A 576 14.74 24.12 -21.07
CA LEU A 576 15.49 24.66 -22.21
C LEU A 576 15.38 26.19 -22.30
N PRO A 577 14.20 26.83 -22.20
CA PRO A 577 14.11 28.29 -22.19
C PRO A 577 14.83 28.95 -21.02
N ALA A 578 14.81 28.33 -19.83
CA ALA A 578 15.47 28.86 -18.65
C ALA A 578 16.99 28.82 -18.76
N VAL A 579 17.55 27.71 -19.24
CA VAL A 579 18.99 27.56 -19.49
C VAL A 579 19.46 28.55 -20.56
N ALA A 580 18.73 28.66 -21.66
CA ALA A 580 19.06 29.62 -22.74
C ALA A 580 19.02 31.09 -22.26
N ALA A 581 18.09 31.43 -21.36
CA ALA A 581 18.04 32.78 -20.76
C ALA A 581 19.26 33.05 -19.89
N TYR A 582 19.76 32.06 -19.13
CA TYR A 582 20.97 32.21 -18.34
C TYR A 582 22.25 32.29 -19.22
N GLU A 583 22.34 31.51 -20.29
CA GLU A 583 23.39 31.61 -21.26
C GLU A 583 23.48 33.01 -21.86
N LYS A 584 22.35 33.59 -22.21
CA LYS A 584 22.26 34.95 -22.73
C LYS A 584 22.82 35.96 -21.71
N GLU A 585 22.46 35.89 -20.42
CA GLU A 585 23.00 36.79 -19.39
C GLU A 585 24.51 36.65 -19.25
N LEU A 586 25.04 35.43 -19.30
CA LEU A 586 26.48 35.20 -19.25
C LEU A 586 27.20 35.77 -20.48
N ALA A 587 26.62 35.64 -21.68
CA ALA A 587 27.16 36.18 -22.92
C ALA A 587 27.16 37.71 -22.90
N ASP A 588 26.05 38.34 -22.49
CA ASP A 588 25.94 39.80 -22.34
C ASP A 588 26.97 40.32 -21.31
N THR A 589 27.17 39.59 -20.19
CA THR A 589 28.13 39.91 -19.16
C THR A 589 29.57 39.81 -19.68
N LEU A 590 29.90 38.76 -20.44
CA LEU A 590 31.22 38.58 -21.06
C LEU A 590 31.49 39.69 -22.05
N GLU A 591 30.55 40.02 -22.92
CA GLU A 591 30.69 41.09 -23.90
C GLU A 591 30.95 42.44 -23.21
N ALA A 592 30.18 42.79 -22.17
CA ALA A 592 30.37 44.02 -21.40
C ALA A 592 31.76 44.09 -20.74
N LYS A 593 32.23 42.98 -20.12
CA LYS A 593 33.55 42.90 -19.54
C LYS A 593 34.68 43.11 -20.54
N LEU A 594 34.61 42.49 -21.71
CA LEU A 594 35.63 42.58 -22.78
C LEU A 594 35.62 43.96 -23.45
N LYS A 595 34.48 44.66 -23.52
CA LYS A 595 34.40 46.05 -23.99
C LYS A 595 35.10 47.02 -23.04
N MET A 596 35.02 46.82 -21.73
CA MET A 596 35.62 47.65 -20.72
C MET A 596 37.14 47.35 -20.53
N LEU A 597 37.49 46.09 -20.51
CA LEU A 597 38.84 45.57 -20.27
C LEU A 597 39.13 44.42 -21.25
N PRO A 598 39.67 44.71 -22.46
CA PRO A 598 39.86 43.71 -23.53
C PRO A 598 40.78 42.53 -23.14
N ASP A 599 41.65 42.71 -22.19
CA ASP A 599 42.61 41.68 -21.74
C ASP A 599 42.05 40.72 -20.69
N LEU A 600 40.77 40.89 -20.25
CA LEU A 600 40.14 39.96 -19.33
C LEU A 600 39.93 38.60 -19.99
N THR A 601 40.21 37.54 -19.24
CA THR A 601 40.10 36.18 -19.77
C THR A 601 38.65 35.73 -19.92
N GLY A 602 37.72 36.24 -19.08
CA GLY A 602 36.32 35.83 -19.04
C GLY A 602 36.16 34.30 -18.87
N ARG A 603 37.07 33.67 -18.12
CA ARG A 603 37.21 32.21 -18.04
C ARG A 603 35.95 31.55 -17.51
N TYR A 604 35.33 32.17 -16.51
CA TYR A 604 34.10 31.64 -15.92
C TYR A 604 32.94 31.61 -16.93
N GLU A 605 32.67 32.76 -17.52
CA GLU A 605 31.57 32.92 -18.49
C GLU A 605 31.76 31.99 -19.69
N ARG A 606 32.95 32.00 -20.30
CA ARG A 606 33.26 31.16 -21.48
C ARG A 606 33.09 29.69 -21.19
N ARG A 607 33.60 29.23 -20.05
CA ARG A 607 33.45 27.79 -19.65
C ARG A 607 32.02 27.44 -19.39
N THR A 608 31.26 28.27 -18.68
CA THR A 608 29.88 27.98 -18.29
C THR A 608 28.98 28.03 -19.51
N ILE A 609 29.09 29.02 -20.39
CA ILE A 609 28.35 29.08 -21.66
C ILE A 609 28.59 27.82 -22.50
N ALA A 610 29.88 27.46 -22.72
CA ALA A 610 30.22 26.31 -23.54
C ALA A 610 29.62 25.01 -22.98
N LYS A 611 29.61 24.86 -21.66
CA LYS A 611 29.03 23.67 -21.03
C LYS A 611 27.50 23.66 -21.09
N LEU A 612 26.83 24.78 -20.80
CA LEU A 612 25.40 24.91 -20.89
C LEU A 612 24.90 24.72 -22.32
N SER A 613 25.59 25.28 -23.32
CA SER A 613 25.22 25.09 -24.73
C SER A 613 25.27 23.61 -25.15
N GLY A 614 26.30 22.87 -24.70
CA GLY A 614 26.36 21.43 -24.93
C GLY A 614 25.18 20.70 -24.28
N LEU A 615 24.83 21.05 -23.04
CA LEU A 615 23.69 20.46 -22.33
C LEU A 615 22.36 20.82 -23.00
N VAL A 616 22.18 22.03 -23.54
CA VAL A 616 20.98 22.40 -24.29
C VAL A 616 20.78 21.47 -25.49
N ASP A 617 21.85 21.21 -26.26
CA ASP A 617 21.78 20.29 -27.41
C ASP A 617 21.48 18.86 -26.95
N GLU A 618 22.07 18.39 -25.85
CA GLU A 618 21.82 17.06 -25.28
C GLU A 618 20.39 16.92 -24.73
N ILE A 619 19.86 17.93 -24.04
CA ILE A 619 18.48 17.94 -23.51
C ILE A 619 17.48 17.92 -24.67
N ASP A 620 17.69 18.74 -25.72
CA ASP A 620 16.80 18.77 -26.90
C ASP A 620 16.78 17.40 -27.60
N ALA A 621 17.95 16.80 -27.84
CA ALA A 621 18.06 15.48 -28.44
C ALA A 621 17.39 14.39 -27.58
N ALA A 622 17.64 14.36 -26.27
CA ALA A 622 17.04 13.36 -25.37
C ALA A 622 15.50 13.52 -25.27
N ALA A 623 15.00 14.77 -25.26
CA ALA A 623 13.57 15.05 -25.28
C ALA A 623 12.91 14.59 -26.59
N GLU A 624 13.57 14.76 -27.74
CA GLU A 624 13.11 14.29 -29.05
C GLU A 624 13.07 12.76 -29.11
N GLU A 625 14.09 12.09 -28.58
CA GLU A 625 14.14 10.65 -28.51
C GLU A 625 13.03 10.06 -27.62
N LEU A 626 12.79 10.67 -26.47
CA LEU A 626 11.70 10.26 -25.56
C LEU A 626 10.32 10.50 -26.19
N ASP A 627 10.09 11.64 -26.83
CA ASP A 627 8.84 11.96 -27.53
C ASP A 627 8.59 10.94 -28.67
N SER A 628 9.59 10.67 -29.48
CA SER A 628 9.54 9.65 -30.53
C SER A 628 9.20 8.26 -29.99
N ALA A 629 9.76 7.88 -28.84
CA ALA A 629 9.44 6.64 -28.15
C ALA A 629 7.99 6.58 -27.66
N THR A 630 7.44 7.70 -27.11
CA THR A 630 6.03 7.76 -26.71
C THR A 630 5.06 7.69 -27.89
N ILE A 631 5.43 8.25 -29.05
CA ILE A 631 4.66 8.14 -30.29
C ILE A 631 4.63 6.68 -30.75
N ARG A 632 5.77 5.99 -30.72
CA ARG A 632 5.85 4.56 -31.06
C ARG A 632 5.02 3.69 -30.12
N LEU A 633 5.00 3.99 -28.81
CA LEU A 633 4.17 3.27 -27.83
C LEU A 633 2.71 3.19 -28.25
N LYS A 634 2.16 4.27 -28.85
CA LYS A 634 0.76 4.34 -29.31
C LYS A 634 0.45 3.36 -30.45
N THR A 635 1.45 2.81 -31.11
CA THR A 635 1.29 1.82 -32.21
C THR A 635 1.28 0.38 -31.70
N ILE A 636 1.57 0.13 -30.42
CA ILE A 636 1.58 -1.20 -29.79
C ILE A 636 0.18 -1.46 -29.24
N ASN A 637 -0.51 -2.45 -29.80
CA ASN A 637 -1.88 -2.78 -29.42
C ASN A 637 -1.99 -3.75 -28.24
N ASP A 638 -1.02 -4.64 -28.09
CA ASP A 638 -0.98 -5.59 -26.97
C ASP A 638 -0.44 -4.90 -25.71
N VAL A 639 -1.20 -4.96 -24.62
CA VAL A 639 -0.86 -4.26 -23.38
C VAL A 639 0.37 -4.86 -22.68
N ALA A 640 0.60 -6.16 -22.81
CA ALA A 640 1.78 -6.79 -22.24
C ALA A 640 3.03 -6.38 -23.04
N GLU A 641 2.98 -6.39 -24.38
CA GLU A 641 4.06 -5.89 -25.23
C GLU A 641 4.34 -4.40 -24.94
N ALA A 642 3.29 -3.58 -24.79
CA ALA A 642 3.44 -2.18 -24.42
C ALA A 642 4.14 -1.99 -23.06
N SER A 643 3.81 -2.82 -22.08
CA SER A 643 4.44 -2.76 -20.76
C SER A 643 5.94 -3.09 -20.78
N TYR A 644 6.34 -4.09 -21.56
CA TYR A 644 7.76 -4.42 -21.77
C TYR A 644 8.49 -3.31 -22.54
N TYR A 645 7.86 -2.73 -23.56
CA TYR A 645 8.43 -1.59 -24.28
C TYR A 645 8.64 -0.38 -23.35
N ILE A 646 7.71 -0.12 -22.46
CA ILE A 646 7.85 0.92 -21.43
C ILE A 646 9.05 0.63 -20.53
N ARG A 647 9.14 -0.59 -19.99
CA ARG A 647 10.25 -1.00 -19.11
C ARG A 647 11.62 -0.87 -19.82
N ASP A 648 11.72 -1.36 -21.04
CA ASP A 648 13.00 -1.53 -21.73
C ASP A 648 13.44 -0.28 -22.52
N VAL A 649 12.49 0.58 -22.92
CA VAL A 649 12.77 1.75 -23.75
C VAL A 649 12.39 3.06 -23.06
N ILE A 650 11.12 3.21 -22.69
CA ILE A 650 10.63 4.51 -22.17
C ILE A 650 11.33 4.90 -20.88
N LEU A 651 11.39 4.02 -19.88
CA LEU A 651 12.07 4.30 -18.62
C LEU A 651 13.56 4.60 -18.80
N HIS A 652 14.21 3.99 -19.76
CA HIS A 652 15.61 4.26 -20.10
C HIS A 652 15.80 5.68 -20.66
N LYS A 653 14.95 6.05 -21.62
CA LYS A 653 14.95 7.39 -22.22
C LYS A 653 14.60 8.48 -21.19
N MET A 654 13.66 8.20 -20.28
CA MET A 654 13.37 9.11 -19.15
C MET A 654 14.59 9.32 -18.26
N ALA A 655 15.34 8.26 -17.96
CA ALA A 655 16.55 8.34 -17.15
C ALA A 655 17.65 9.16 -17.86
N GLU A 656 17.87 8.94 -19.15
CA GLU A 656 18.82 9.70 -19.98
C GLU A 656 18.48 11.20 -19.98
N LEU A 657 17.23 11.58 -20.24
CA LEU A 657 16.78 12.98 -20.22
C LEU A 657 16.96 13.60 -18.83
N ARG A 658 16.66 12.86 -17.76
CA ARG A 658 16.82 13.35 -16.40
C ARG A 658 18.28 13.70 -16.09
N VAL A 659 19.23 12.85 -16.46
CA VAL A 659 20.66 13.07 -16.15
C VAL A 659 21.16 14.41 -16.69
N VAL A 660 20.86 14.71 -17.95
CA VAL A 660 21.31 15.96 -18.58
C VAL A 660 20.60 17.21 -18.05
N CYS A 661 19.31 17.07 -17.70
CA CYS A 661 18.57 18.16 -17.06
C CYS A 661 19.05 18.45 -15.62
N ASP A 662 19.28 17.40 -14.81
CA ASP A 662 19.79 17.55 -13.44
C ASP A 662 21.22 18.13 -13.44
N GLU A 663 22.05 17.84 -14.46
CA GLU A 663 23.35 18.50 -14.65
C GLU A 663 23.21 19.97 -15.00
N ALA A 664 22.23 20.33 -15.84
CA ALA A 664 21.94 21.72 -16.16
C ALA A 664 21.44 22.51 -14.92
N GLU A 665 20.64 21.88 -14.05
CA GLU A 665 20.19 22.46 -12.76
C GLU A 665 21.39 22.85 -11.88
N MET A 666 22.41 22.00 -11.77
CA MET A 666 23.59 22.29 -10.96
C MET A 666 24.46 23.46 -11.48
N LEU A 667 24.32 23.81 -12.75
CA LEU A 667 25.11 24.89 -13.38
C LEU A 667 24.34 26.19 -13.53
N ALA A 668 22.99 26.11 -13.72
CA ALA A 668 22.15 27.26 -13.88
C ALA A 668 22.06 28.06 -12.57
N ALA A 669 22.04 29.39 -12.68
CA ALA A 669 21.80 30.22 -11.51
C ALA A 669 20.37 30.03 -11.02
N GLU A 670 20.18 29.95 -9.70
CA GLU A 670 18.89 29.65 -9.04
C GLU A 670 17.73 30.52 -9.54
N LYS A 671 17.98 31.82 -9.79
CA LYS A 671 16.96 32.76 -10.29
C LYS A 671 16.39 32.42 -11.68
N TYR A 672 17.10 31.60 -12.46
CA TYR A 672 16.68 31.14 -13.78
C TYR A 672 16.02 29.77 -13.75
N TRP A 673 16.30 28.96 -12.71
CA TRP A 673 15.71 27.62 -12.66
C TRP A 673 14.18 27.69 -12.53
N PRO A 674 13.41 26.99 -13.39
CA PRO A 674 12.00 27.31 -13.59
C PRO A 674 11.07 26.79 -12.50
N PHE A 675 11.53 25.89 -11.61
CA PHE A 675 10.71 25.29 -10.58
C PHE A 675 11.53 25.04 -9.30
N PRO A 676 10.89 24.80 -8.13
CA PRO A 676 11.56 24.54 -6.86
C PRO A 676 12.49 23.32 -6.92
N THR A 677 13.71 23.49 -6.43
CA THR A 677 14.74 22.45 -6.32
C THR A 677 14.46 21.51 -5.14
N TYR A 678 15.18 20.38 -5.07
CA TYR A 678 15.11 19.45 -3.93
C TYR A 678 15.44 20.12 -2.59
N GLU A 679 16.39 21.06 -2.56
CA GLU A 679 16.70 21.83 -1.36
C GLU A 679 15.45 22.54 -0.83
N LYS A 680 14.70 23.23 -1.69
CA LYS A 680 13.47 23.93 -1.31
C LYS A 680 12.35 22.99 -0.88
N LEU A 681 12.16 21.90 -1.62
CA LEU A 681 11.09 20.95 -1.34
C LEU A 681 11.31 20.17 -0.04
N LEU A 682 12.53 19.64 0.17
CA LEU A 682 12.84 18.78 1.31
C LEU A 682 13.12 19.55 2.61
N PHE A 683 13.56 20.81 2.51
CA PHE A 683 13.95 21.62 3.67
C PHE A 683 13.10 22.89 3.85
N GLY A 684 12.12 23.14 3.00
CA GLY A 684 11.28 24.34 3.01
C GLY A 684 10.25 24.37 4.15
N VAL A 685 9.72 23.22 4.57
CA VAL A 685 8.76 23.15 5.67
C VAL A 685 9.46 23.43 7.00
N ARG A 686 8.99 24.46 7.73
CA ARG A 686 9.56 24.94 9.00
C ARG A 686 8.52 24.96 10.10
#